data_81b22d1a02985de5b651b13713da4c7b
#
_entry.id   81b22d1a02985de5b651b13713da4c7b
#
_cell.length_a   1.000
_cell.length_b   1.000
_cell.length_c   1.000
_cell.angle_alpha   90.00
_cell.angle_beta   90.00
_cell.angle_gamma   90.00
#
_symmetry.space_group_name_H-M   'P 1'
#
loop_
_entity.id
_entity.type
_entity.pdbx_description
1 polymer ?
#
loop_
_entity_poly.entity_id
_entity_poly.type
_entity_poly.pdbx_seq_one_letter_code
_entity_poly.pdbx_strand_id
1 'polypeptide(L)'
;MSTSWRWGGGVIEGFYGKPWTRQERSQVFAWMAASGLQTYFYAPKDDPHHRSIWRQPLPEPEAAALGERIAACRAHNIDLVFAIHPGLDIEHCSEKDQQLLIERFEQVVSLGGRHFAVLFDDIPGVLSQQDAERFDSLAEAQAAVANRVQDWLAEQLPEGRLLFCPTAYCTRMSNAKLGGEGYLAALGSQLDPAVDVLWTGPEIISREISSEHLASVGRLLRRPPVIWDNLFANDYDADRFFVGPLHGRSPEIAPLIRGLLLNPNNEQPLNFMPVHMLGQFLAHLADTTAKVWQPRLAFLKALAAWHSSFALYASDAEAVTDAELRLLADCFSLPHEHGDDAKTLLAEITDALTRPGAGWSDADAVCLAKVTAFEEFTTRLTDLRDRPLFQAMSRRLWALREELSLLRQRLCNRQRVAAGEPASPDDDHLPGTFRGGFVADLRRLLPFPAALREGTARSLPLLRHARADDRAACYRVCLETGDHGADGTPFYTDDPDALGRVFVGPYLAFEPELSFVLEDSEGVCGYVLATANTVTFFQRYEADWRPQLMASFAEPAGDRATWTRAEQIHHEYHHPDYHCPQPSEVFPAHAHIDLLPRAQGLGFGKPMMRHIVAELAALGVPGVHLGVSGRNQRALAFYAGLGFHELERTGTPGDEVIYLGLRLSSTMERP
;
A
#
# COMPACT_ATOMS: atom_id res chain seq x y z
N MET A 1 18.03 16.05 31.54
CA MET A 1 19.32 15.51 31.06
C MET A 1 19.47 15.99 29.62
N SER A 2 20.56 16.71 29.31
CA SER A 2 20.85 17.03 27.90
C SER A 2 20.91 15.70 27.16
N THR A 3 20.06 15.48 26.13
CA THR A 3 20.16 14.33 25.25
C THR A 3 21.50 14.43 24.53
N SER A 4 22.44 13.57 24.89
CA SER A 4 23.77 13.52 24.26
C SER A 4 23.74 12.85 22.89
N TRP A 5 22.74 13.19 22.09
CA TRP A 5 22.65 12.67 20.72
C TRP A 5 23.78 13.29 19.90
N ARG A 6 24.64 12.43 19.38
CA ARG A 6 25.77 12.85 18.55
C ARG A 6 25.33 13.56 17.26
N TRP A 7 24.13 13.23 16.76
CA TRP A 7 23.54 13.76 15.53
C TRP A 7 22.35 14.67 15.76
N GLY A 8 21.88 14.82 16.99
CA GLY A 8 20.72 15.64 17.31
C GLY A 8 19.44 15.15 16.62
N GLY A 9 18.53 16.11 16.39
CA GLY A 9 17.40 15.95 15.48
C GLY A 9 17.70 16.59 14.16
N GLY A 10 17.12 16.08 13.08
CA GLY A 10 17.44 16.59 11.74
C GLY A 10 16.45 16.20 10.66
N VAL A 11 16.77 16.61 9.45
CA VAL A 11 16.02 16.36 8.24
C VAL A 11 16.91 15.67 7.20
N ILE A 12 16.39 14.65 6.56
CA ILE A 12 17.04 13.90 5.48
C ILE A 12 16.42 14.32 4.15
N GLU A 13 17.15 14.99 3.27
CA GLU A 13 16.78 15.10 1.86
C GLU A 13 17.29 13.84 1.15
N GLY A 14 16.54 12.73 1.30
CA GLY A 14 16.94 11.39 0.87
C GLY A 14 15.87 10.62 0.11
N PHE A 15 14.83 11.30 -0.32
CA PHE A 15 13.68 10.73 -1.03
C PHE A 15 13.96 10.56 -2.53
N TYR A 16 13.20 9.68 -3.17
CA TYR A 16 13.10 9.58 -4.62
C TYR A 16 12.22 10.71 -5.15
N GLY A 17 12.65 11.38 -6.23
CA GLY A 17 11.96 12.51 -6.83
C GLY A 17 12.82 13.77 -6.91
N LYS A 18 12.24 14.85 -7.40
CA LYS A 18 12.96 16.10 -7.65
C LYS A 18 13.58 16.64 -6.37
N PRO A 19 14.91 16.83 -6.30
CA PRO A 19 15.58 17.48 -5.17
C PRO A 19 15.05 18.91 -4.95
N TRP A 20 15.05 19.33 -3.70
CA TRP A 20 14.60 20.68 -3.36
C TRP A 20 15.48 21.75 -4.01
N THR A 21 14.85 22.85 -4.37
CA THR A 21 15.55 24.06 -4.87
C THR A 21 16.34 24.74 -3.75
N ARG A 22 17.22 25.65 -4.10
CA ARG A 22 17.93 26.47 -3.13
C ARG A 22 16.99 27.24 -2.20
N GLN A 23 15.90 27.80 -2.75
CA GLN A 23 14.91 28.56 -1.97
C GLN A 23 14.16 27.66 -0.99
N GLU A 24 13.73 26.47 -1.43
CA GLU A 24 13.07 25.49 -0.58
C GLU A 24 13.97 25.04 0.56
N ARG A 25 15.25 24.72 0.29
CA ARG A 25 16.22 24.37 1.34
C ARG A 25 16.44 25.52 2.34
N SER A 26 16.55 26.76 1.86
CA SER A 26 16.68 27.92 2.74
C SER A 26 15.51 28.04 3.73
N GLN A 27 14.30 27.78 3.27
CA GLN A 27 13.12 27.74 4.14
C GLN A 27 13.17 26.59 5.16
N VAL A 28 13.59 25.39 4.73
CA VAL A 28 13.77 24.24 5.64
C VAL A 28 14.82 24.56 6.70
N PHE A 29 15.95 25.18 6.35
CA PHE A 29 16.98 25.58 7.32
C PHE A 29 16.45 26.58 8.34
N ALA A 30 15.62 27.54 7.92
CA ALA A 30 14.98 28.44 8.85
C ALA A 30 14.04 27.74 9.82
N TRP A 31 13.24 26.79 9.35
CA TRP A 31 12.37 25.98 10.20
C TRP A 31 13.18 25.07 11.15
N MET A 32 14.24 24.44 10.67
CA MET A 32 15.13 23.61 11.46
C MET A 32 15.76 24.42 12.59
N ALA A 33 16.33 25.60 12.27
CA ALA A 33 16.93 26.48 13.26
C ALA A 33 15.92 26.94 14.33
N ALA A 34 14.71 27.35 13.90
CA ALA A 34 13.64 27.74 14.81
C ALA A 34 13.15 26.59 15.72
N SER A 35 13.28 25.36 15.25
CA SER A 35 12.88 24.13 15.95
C SER A 35 14.02 23.43 16.69
N GLY A 36 15.25 24.00 16.68
CA GLY A 36 16.43 23.44 17.36
C GLY A 36 16.98 22.16 16.72
N LEU A 37 16.68 21.90 15.46
CA LEU A 37 17.23 20.79 14.68
C LEU A 37 18.63 21.14 14.18
N GLN A 38 19.57 20.20 14.27
CA GLN A 38 20.98 20.47 14.06
C GLN A 38 21.61 19.73 12.87
N THR A 39 20.94 18.72 12.31
CA THR A 39 21.50 17.89 11.23
C THR A 39 20.68 17.97 9.96
N TYR A 40 21.31 18.40 8.88
CA TYR A 40 20.74 18.30 7.54
C TYR A 40 21.50 17.25 6.74
N PHE A 41 20.82 16.17 6.39
CA PHE A 41 21.40 15.05 5.68
C PHE A 41 21.08 15.16 4.19
N TYR A 42 22.12 15.40 3.37
CA TYR A 42 21.98 15.59 1.94
C TYR A 42 22.29 14.30 1.19
N ALA A 43 21.25 13.62 0.74
CA ALA A 43 21.29 12.32 0.07
C ALA A 43 20.23 12.15 -1.05
N PRO A 44 20.01 13.14 -1.93
CA PRO A 44 18.93 13.08 -2.91
C PRO A 44 19.16 11.94 -3.91
N LYS A 45 18.22 11.00 -3.97
CA LYS A 45 18.32 9.77 -4.79
C LYS A 45 18.39 10.06 -6.30
N ASP A 46 17.80 11.18 -6.75
CA ASP A 46 17.77 11.60 -8.15
C ASP A 46 18.92 12.55 -8.53
N ASP A 47 19.86 12.81 -7.61
CA ASP A 47 21.12 13.46 -7.95
C ASP A 47 22.11 12.43 -8.52
N PRO A 48 22.46 12.50 -9.83
CA PRO A 48 23.37 11.52 -10.44
C PRO A 48 24.73 11.45 -9.75
N HIS A 49 25.25 12.57 -9.28
CA HIS A 49 26.55 12.66 -8.60
C HIS A 49 26.54 12.02 -7.21
N HIS A 50 25.40 11.84 -6.63
CA HIS A 50 25.23 11.12 -5.37
C HIS A 50 25.23 9.59 -5.59
N ARG A 51 24.74 9.10 -6.74
CA ARG A 51 24.43 7.68 -6.96
C ARG A 51 25.05 7.11 -8.23
N SER A 52 24.53 7.42 -9.42
CA SER A 52 24.87 6.70 -10.66
C SER A 52 26.24 7.06 -11.24
N ILE A 53 26.74 8.27 -11.00
CA ILE A 53 28.04 8.76 -11.44
C ILE A 53 28.91 9.23 -10.27
N TRP A 54 28.79 8.56 -9.13
CA TRP A 54 29.46 8.92 -7.88
C TRP A 54 31.00 8.95 -7.98
N ARG A 55 31.58 8.20 -8.93
CA ARG A 55 33.03 8.18 -9.19
C ARG A 55 33.54 9.46 -9.83
N GLN A 56 32.68 10.24 -10.48
CA GLN A 56 33.09 11.48 -11.16
C GLN A 56 33.15 12.63 -10.15
N PRO A 57 34.15 13.51 -10.20
CA PRO A 57 34.17 14.70 -9.36
C PRO A 57 32.97 15.60 -9.66
N LEU A 58 32.51 16.37 -8.65
CA LEU A 58 31.50 17.39 -8.88
C LEU A 58 32.03 18.43 -9.88
N PRO A 59 31.29 18.73 -10.95
CA PRO A 59 31.60 19.85 -11.82
C PRO A 59 31.55 21.17 -11.05
N GLU A 60 32.24 22.20 -11.58
CA GLU A 60 32.33 23.49 -10.88
C GLU A 60 31.00 24.12 -10.44
N PRO A 61 29.91 24.12 -11.26
CA PRO A 61 28.64 24.67 -10.83
C PRO A 61 28.01 23.93 -9.63
N GLU A 62 28.08 22.58 -9.65
CA GLU A 62 27.55 21.72 -8.59
C GLU A 62 28.38 21.83 -7.31
N ALA A 63 29.71 21.91 -7.46
CA ALA A 63 30.64 22.13 -6.35
C ALA A 63 30.37 23.49 -5.69
N ALA A 64 30.25 24.56 -6.46
CA ALA A 64 29.91 25.88 -5.96
C ALA A 64 28.54 25.89 -5.24
N ALA A 65 27.51 25.25 -5.82
CA ALA A 65 26.19 25.14 -5.22
C ALA A 65 26.22 24.33 -3.90
N LEU A 66 27.06 23.29 -3.80
CA LEU A 66 27.26 22.54 -2.57
C LEU A 66 27.96 23.39 -1.52
N GLY A 67 28.99 24.15 -1.91
CA GLY A 67 29.71 25.08 -0.99
C GLY A 67 28.75 26.12 -0.41
N GLU A 68 27.88 26.73 -1.23
CA GLU A 68 26.85 27.65 -0.77
C GLU A 68 25.86 26.99 0.21
N ARG A 69 25.47 25.72 -0.05
CA ARG A 69 24.58 24.96 0.83
C ARG A 69 25.24 24.69 2.19
N ILE A 70 26.51 24.29 2.20
CA ILE A 70 27.29 24.08 3.43
C ILE A 70 27.36 25.40 4.24
N ALA A 71 27.65 26.52 3.56
CA ALA A 71 27.70 27.83 4.20
C ALA A 71 26.33 28.25 4.77
N ALA A 72 25.23 28.00 4.04
CA ALA A 72 23.87 28.29 4.49
C ALA A 72 23.50 27.45 5.73
N CYS A 73 23.79 26.14 5.76
CA CYS A 73 23.58 25.29 6.93
C CYS A 73 24.35 25.86 8.16
N ARG A 74 25.63 26.18 7.98
CA ARG A 74 26.48 26.75 9.04
C ARG A 74 25.93 28.06 9.59
N ALA A 75 25.40 28.95 8.74
CA ALA A 75 24.78 30.20 9.15
C ALA A 75 23.56 30.01 10.06
N HIS A 76 22.93 28.83 10.01
CA HIS A 76 21.80 28.43 10.84
C HIS A 76 22.19 27.49 12.00
N ASN A 77 23.52 27.28 12.26
CA ASN A 77 24.04 26.30 13.22
C ASN A 77 23.56 24.87 12.92
N ILE A 78 23.50 24.51 11.65
CA ILE A 78 23.13 23.18 11.15
C ILE A 78 24.36 22.51 10.57
N ASP A 79 24.64 21.27 10.97
CA ASP A 79 25.67 20.42 10.38
C ASP A 79 25.11 19.75 9.12
N LEU A 80 25.79 19.97 7.98
CA LEU A 80 25.46 19.26 6.77
C LEU A 80 26.23 17.92 6.73
N VAL A 81 25.50 16.82 6.54
CA VAL A 81 26.05 15.49 6.23
C VAL A 81 25.95 15.29 4.73
N PHE A 82 27.09 15.11 4.06
CA PHE A 82 27.13 14.79 2.64
C PHE A 82 27.19 13.27 2.45
N ALA A 83 26.22 12.72 1.73
CA ALA A 83 26.16 11.29 1.49
C ALA A 83 26.59 10.91 0.08
N ILE A 84 27.12 9.70 -0.09
CA ILE A 84 27.29 9.01 -1.36
C ILE A 84 26.66 7.63 -1.25
N HIS A 85 25.99 7.21 -2.31
CA HIS A 85 25.39 5.90 -2.46
C HIS A 85 26.09 5.11 -3.57
N PRO A 86 27.21 4.45 -3.28
CA PRO A 86 28.02 3.75 -4.29
C PRO A 86 27.49 2.34 -4.59
N GLY A 87 26.51 1.85 -3.81
CA GLY A 87 26.14 0.45 -3.72
C GLY A 87 25.57 -0.19 -4.99
N LEU A 88 25.21 0.60 -6.01
CA LEU A 88 24.70 0.05 -7.26
C LEU A 88 25.76 -0.67 -8.09
N ASP A 89 27.02 -0.22 -8.02
CA ASP A 89 28.08 -0.64 -8.94
C ASP A 89 29.49 -0.60 -8.35
N ILE A 90 29.65 -0.41 -7.04
CA ILE A 90 30.95 -0.45 -6.38
C ILE A 90 31.51 -1.87 -6.38
N GLU A 91 32.80 -2.02 -6.73
CA GLU A 91 33.57 -3.20 -6.38
C GLU A 91 34.24 -2.96 -5.03
N HIS A 92 33.71 -3.59 -3.98
CA HIS A 92 34.16 -3.34 -2.59
C HIS A 92 35.62 -3.65 -2.36
N CYS A 93 36.16 -4.65 -3.07
CA CYS A 93 37.59 -5.02 -3.01
C CYS A 93 38.51 -4.10 -3.86
N SER A 94 37.96 -3.20 -4.66
CA SER A 94 38.70 -2.33 -5.55
C SER A 94 39.30 -1.15 -4.78
N GLU A 95 40.64 -1.13 -4.63
CA GLU A 95 41.36 0.02 -4.07
C GLU A 95 41.08 1.31 -4.86
N LYS A 96 40.89 1.19 -6.18
CA LYS A 96 40.52 2.33 -7.04
C LYS A 96 39.18 2.92 -6.68
N ASP A 97 38.16 2.09 -6.50
CA ASP A 97 36.83 2.57 -6.15
C ASP A 97 36.80 3.21 -4.75
N GLN A 98 37.47 2.57 -3.80
CA GLN A 98 37.61 3.15 -2.45
C GLN A 98 38.37 4.50 -2.48
N GLN A 99 39.39 4.62 -3.31
CA GLN A 99 40.13 5.87 -3.46
C GLN A 99 39.28 6.96 -4.12
N LEU A 100 38.49 6.65 -5.15
CA LEU A 100 37.59 7.60 -5.80
C LEU A 100 36.50 8.09 -4.82
N LEU A 101 36.03 7.22 -3.91
CA LEU A 101 35.11 7.62 -2.85
C LEU A 101 35.75 8.63 -1.90
N ILE A 102 37.00 8.41 -1.49
CA ILE A 102 37.77 9.31 -0.65
C ILE A 102 37.99 10.65 -1.37
N GLU A 103 38.44 10.64 -2.62
CA GLU A 103 38.68 11.84 -3.43
C GLU A 103 37.41 12.72 -3.53
N ARG A 104 36.26 12.07 -3.64
CA ARG A 104 34.99 12.79 -3.61
C ARG A 104 34.74 13.47 -2.26
N PHE A 105 35.04 12.82 -1.15
CA PHE A 105 34.91 13.44 0.18
C PHE A 105 35.97 14.54 0.39
N GLU A 106 37.19 14.39 -0.14
CA GLU A 106 38.20 15.45 -0.13
C GLU A 106 37.75 16.71 -0.89
N GLN A 107 37.08 16.52 -2.04
CA GLN A 107 36.44 17.64 -2.74
C GLN A 107 35.43 18.34 -1.86
N VAL A 108 34.57 17.61 -1.14
CA VAL A 108 33.58 18.20 -0.23
C VAL A 108 34.22 18.87 1.00
N VAL A 109 35.33 18.30 1.53
CA VAL A 109 36.14 18.95 2.59
C VAL A 109 36.66 20.30 2.12
N SER A 110 37.16 20.40 0.90
CA SER A 110 37.63 21.65 0.33
C SER A 110 36.56 22.73 0.22
N LEU A 111 35.30 22.33 0.11
CA LEU A 111 34.12 23.22 0.14
C LEU A 111 33.61 23.55 1.57
N GLY A 112 34.27 22.98 2.57
CA GLY A 112 33.95 23.18 3.99
C GLY A 112 33.06 22.11 4.61
N GLY A 113 32.80 20.98 3.89
CA GLY A 113 32.08 19.82 4.47
C GLY A 113 32.85 19.14 5.58
N ARG A 114 32.16 18.56 6.57
CA ARG A 114 32.80 17.93 7.74
C ARG A 114 32.25 16.55 8.06
N HIS A 115 30.97 16.29 7.73
CA HIS A 115 30.29 15.06 8.08
C HIS A 115 29.84 14.34 6.83
N PHE A 116 29.98 13.03 6.79
CA PHE A 116 29.80 12.21 5.61
C PHE A 116 28.92 11.01 5.90
N ALA A 117 28.39 10.42 4.83
CA ALA A 117 27.68 9.15 4.90
C ALA A 117 27.99 8.28 3.66
N VAL A 118 28.09 6.97 3.89
CA VAL A 118 28.13 5.94 2.84
C VAL A 118 26.87 5.10 2.94
N LEU A 119 26.12 5.02 1.84
CA LEU A 119 24.81 4.41 1.80
C LEU A 119 24.81 3.16 0.93
N PHE A 120 24.26 2.05 1.46
CA PHE A 120 24.08 0.78 0.77
C PHE A 120 22.62 0.28 0.83
N ASP A 121 21.68 1.20 1.05
CA ASP A 121 20.25 0.91 1.00
C ASP A 121 19.76 0.68 -0.44
N ASP A 122 18.67 -0.02 -0.59
CA ASP A 122 17.96 -0.28 -1.86
C ASP A 122 18.84 -0.85 -2.98
N ILE A 123 19.71 -1.79 -2.62
CA ILE A 123 20.58 -2.52 -3.57
C ILE A 123 20.35 -4.04 -3.45
N PRO A 124 20.76 -4.83 -4.46
CA PRO A 124 20.81 -6.28 -4.32
C PRO A 124 21.71 -6.70 -3.14
N GLY A 125 21.20 -7.60 -2.30
CA GLY A 125 21.92 -8.08 -1.12
C GLY A 125 22.95 -9.16 -1.41
N VAL A 126 23.69 -9.05 -2.52
CA VAL A 126 24.65 -10.06 -2.99
C VAL A 126 25.98 -9.40 -3.37
N LEU A 127 27.08 -10.13 -3.16
CA LEU A 127 28.41 -9.72 -3.60
C LEU A 127 28.55 -9.87 -5.13
N SER A 128 29.37 -9.01 -5.74
CA SER A 128 29.89 -9.24 -7.08
C SER A 128 30.79 -10.48 -7.09
N GLN A 129 31.12 -11.00 -8.29
CA GLN A 129 32.01 -12.14 -8.38
C GLN A 129 33.42 -11.82 -7.83
N GLN A 130 33.95 -10.63 -8.09
CA GLN A 130 35.25 -10.19 -7.60
C GLN A 130 35.26 -10.02 -6.08
N ASP A 131 34.21 -9.43 -5.54
CA ASP A 131 34.08 -9.26 -4.09
C ASP A 131 33.93 -10.61 -3.37
N ALA A 132 33.21 -11.58 -3.95
CA ALA A 132 33.05 -12.92 -3.39
C ALA A 132 34.34 -13.75 -3.35
N GLU A 133 35.35 -13.41 -4.16
CA GLU A 133 36.72 -13.97 -4.09
C GLU A 133 37.55 -13.39 -2.93
N ARG A 134 37.12 -12.26 -2.38
CA ARG A 134 37.87 -11.50 -1.37
C ARG A 134 37.21 -11.46 -0.01
N PHE A 135 35.90 -11.46 0.04
CA PHE A 135 35.10 -11.31 1.26
C PHE A 135 34.17 -12.51 1.46
N ASP A 136 34.07 -12.95 2.70
CA ASP A 136 33.17 -14.05 3.06
C ASP A 136 31.68 -13.63 3.12
N SER A 137 31.43 -12.32 3.23
CA SER A 137 30.05 -11.80 3.33
C SER A 137 29.94 -10.35 2.83
N LEU A 138 28.71 -9.95 2.46
CA LEU A 138 28.41 -8.57 2.12
C LEU A 138 28.66 -7.61 3.29
N ALA A 139 28.42 -8.06 4.52
CA ALA A 139 28.70 -7.28 5.73
C ALA A 139 30.19 -6.93 5.85
N GLU A 140 31.08 -7.90 5.57
CA GLU A 140 32.51 -7.71 5.58
C GLU A 140 32.96 -6.74 4.49
N ALA A 141 32.48 -6.92 3.26
CA ALA A 141 32.78 -6.06 2.13
C ALA A 141 32.38 -4.60 2.39
N GLN A 142 31.19 -4.38 2.88
CA GLN A 142 30.67 -3.05 3.20
C GLN A 142 31.38 -2.42 4.40
N ALA A 143 31.69 -3.21 5.43
CA ALA A 143 32.47 -2.74 6.56
C ALA A 143 33.88 -2.32 6.15
N ALA A 144 34.54 -3.06 5.26
CA ALA A 144 35.86 -2.70 4.76
C ALA A 144 35.87 -1.31 4.08
N VAL A 145 34.88 -1.03 3.24
CA VAL A 145 34.71 0.30 2.61
C VAL A 145 34.47 1.39 3.64
N ALA A 146 33.54 1.17 4.57
CA ALA A 146 33.21 2.16 5.59
C ALA A 146 34.38 2.44 6.53
N ASN A 147 35.12 1.40 6.95
CA ASN A 147 36.29 1.54 7.80
C ASN A 147 37.43 2.28 7.09
N ARG A 148 37.64 2.01 5.80
CA ARG A 148 38.64 2.75 4.98
C ARG A 148 38.33 4.25 4.92
N VAL A 149 37.04 4.60 4.78
CA VAL A 149 36.61 6.01 4.81
C VAL A 149 36.76 6.58 6.23
N GLN A 150 36.47 5.81 7.28
CA GLN A 150 36.65 6.24 8.67
C GLN A 150 38.10 6.48 9.03
N ASP A 151 39.02 5.62 8.59
CA ASP A 151 40.47 5.79 8.79
C ASP A 151 40.95 7.09 8.16
N TRP A 152 40.59 7.31 6.89
CA TRP A 152 40.93 8.57 6.18
C TRP A 152 40.31 9.78 6.95
N LEU A 153 39.07 9.68 7.38
CA LEU A 153 38.42 10.78 8.09
C LEU A 153 39.07 11.10 9.42
N ALA A 154 39.50 10.08 10.17
CA ALA A 154 40.21 10.25 11.44
C ALA A 154 41.58 10.93 11.28
N GLU A 155 42.24 10.67 10.18
CA GLU A 155 43.56 11.29 9.84
C GLU A 155 43.39 12.73 9.35
N GLN A 156 42.45 12.98 8.43
CA GLN A 156 42.35 14.26 7.73
C GLN A 156 41.39 15.25 8.44
N LEU A 157 40.39 14.77 9.18
CA LEU A 157 39.38 15.60 9.80
C LEU A 157 38.89 14.98 11.13
N PRO A 158 39.68 15.04 12.21
CA PRO A 158 39.36 14.39 13.49
C PRO A 158 38.00 14.78 14.11
N GLU A 159 37.47 15.96 13.77
CA GLU A 159 36.14 16.42 14.18
C GLU A 159 35.03 15.88 13.25
N GLY A 160 35.39 15.23 12.17
CA GLY A 160 34.48 14.63 11.20
C GLY A 160 33.72 13.45 11.81
N ARG A 161 32.57 13.13 11.20
CA ARG A 161 31.73 11.99 11.63
C ARG A 161 31.26 11.24 10.38
N LEU A 162 31.19 9.93 10.49
CA LEU A 162 30.71 9.07 9.42
C LEU A 162 29.42 8.36 9.84
N LEU A 163 28.40 8.44 8.97
CA LEU A 163 27.19 7.62 8.99
C LEU A 163 27.28 6.50 7.96
N PHE A 164 26.72 5.38 8.29
CA PHE A 164 26.65 4.22 7.42
C PHE A 164 25.19 3.72 7.33
N CYS A 165 24.66 3.56 6.10
CA CYS A 165 23.37 2.93 5.89
C CYS A 165 23.58 1.50 5.39
N PRO A 166 23.16 0.47 6.16
CA PRO A 166 23.28 -0.93 5.74
C PRO A 166 22.28 -1.30 4.65
N THR A 167 22.55 -2.36 3.90
CA THR A 167 21.59 -2.92 2.92
C THR A 167 20.32 -3.41 3.59
N ALA A 168 20.43 -4.11 4.72
CA ALA A 168 19.28 -4.44 5.55
C ALA A 168 19.12 -3.37 6.63
N TYR A 169 18.40 -2.31 6.35
CA TYR A 169 18.23 -1.14 7.24
C TYR A 169 16.99 -1.18 8.13
N CYS A 170 16.22 -2.28 8.13
CA CYS A 170 15.11 -2.53 9.06
C CYS A 170 15.01 -4.02 9.44
N THR A 171 14.28 -4.33 10.52
CA THR A 171 14.17 -5.72 11.01
C THR A 171 13.50 -6.63 9.98
N ARG A 172 12.49 -6.18 9.26
CA ARG A 172 11.84 -6.98 8.21
C ARG A 172 12.84 -7.45 7.15
N MET A 173 13.71 -6.57 6.69
CA MET A 173 14.77 -6.91 5.73
C MET A 173 15.81 -7.87 6.32
N SER A 174 16.21 -7.63 7.57
CA SER A 174 17.14 -8.50 8.28
C SER A 174 16.55 -9.91 8.50
N ASN A 175 15.27 -10.02 8.85
CA ASN A 175 14.56 -11.28 8.97
C ASN A 175 14.40 -12.01 7.62
N ALA A 176 14.26 -11.25 6.53
CA ALA A 176 14.30 -11.79 5.16
C ALA A 176 15.71 -12.16 4.69
N LYS A 177 16.71 -12.04 5.58
CA LYS A 177 18.13 -12.35 5.32
C LYS A 177 18.74 -11.55 4.16
N LEU A 178 18.25 -10.32 3.93
CA LEU A 178 18.83 -9.44 2.95
C LEU A 178 20.27 -9.10 3.38
N GLY A 179 21.24 -9.31 2.49
CA GLY A 179 22.67 -9.21 2.81
C GLY A 179 23.28 -10.47 3.44
N GLY A 180 22.49 -11.53 3.63
CA GLY A 180 22.95 -12.83 4.18
C GLY A 180 22.54 -13.06 5.65
N GLU A 181 22.72 -14.28 6.10
CA GLU A 181 22.43 -14.65 7.49
C GLU A 181 23.42 -13.97 8.45
N GLY A 182 22.88 -13.42 9.54
CA GLY A 182 23.73 -12.74 10.54
C GLY A 182 24.32 -11.40 10.12
N TYR A 183 23.87 -10.83 9.00
CA TYR A 183 24.42 -9.59 8.40
C TYR A 183 24.59 -8.45 9.41
N LEU A 184 23.58 -8.13 10.22
CA LEU A 184 23.67 -7.04 11.21
C LEU A 184 24.68 -7.30 12.32
N ALA A 185 24.76 -8.54 12.80
CA ALA A 185 25.72 -8.92 13.84
C ALA A 185 27.16 -8.89 13.31
N ALA A 186 27.35 -9.31 12.06
CA ALA A 186 28.63 -9.22 11.37
C ALA A 186 29.06 -7.74 11.18
N LEU A 187 28.17 -6.88 10.70
CA LEU A 187 28.42 -5.44 10.63
C LEU A 187 28.80 -4.85 11.99
N GLY A 188 28.00 -5.16 13.02
CA GLY A 188 28.25 -4.67 14.39
C GLY A 188 29.61 -5.07 14.94
N SER A 189 30.17 -6.22 14.49
CA SER A 189 31.47 -6.69 14.93
C SER A 189 32.65 -6.15 14.12
N GLN A 190 32.42 -5.77 12.86
CA GLN A 190 33.47 -5.43 11.89
C GLN A 190 33.59 -3.92 11.62
N LEU A 191 32.50 -3.16 11.76
CA LEU A 191 32.53 -1.70 11.61
C LEU A 191 33.31 -1.05 12.76
N ASP A 192 34.15 -0.08 12.42
CA ASP A 192 34.82 0.77 13.40
C ASP A 192 33.78 1.38 14.37
N PRO A 193 34.04 1.37 15.69
CA PRO A 193 33.12 1.93 16.69
C PRO A 193 32.77 3.42 16.51
N ALA A 194 33.58 4.17 15.78
CA ALA A 194 33.33 5.58 15.47
C ALA A 194 32.28 5.79 14.38
N VAL A 195 32.05 4.77 13.54
CA VAL A 195 31.02 4.81 12.48
C VAL A 195 29.64 4.62 13.10
N ASP A 196 28.73 5.56 12.89
CA ASP A 196 27.35 5.48 13.33
C ASP A 196 26.47 4.83 12.26
N VAL A 197 25.48 4.02 12.67
CA VAL A 197 24.66 3.20 11.75
C VAL A 197 23.23 3.73 11.70
N LEU A 198 22.73 3.95 10.50
CA LEU A 198 21.35 4.34 10.23
C LEU A 198 20.40 3.14 10.34
N TRP A 199 19.20 3.36 10.85
CA TRP A 199 18.18 2.35 11.04
C TRP A 199 16.78 2.91 10.96
N THR A 200 15.84 2.26 10.24
CA THR A 200 14.47 2.77 10.10
C THR A 200 13.47 2.16 11.09
N GLY A 201 13.89 1.15 11.86
CA GLY A 201 13.04 0.48 12.84
C GLY A 201 12.62 -0.93 12.46
N PRO A 202 11.48 -1.44 12.97
CA PRO A 202 10.94 -2.73 12.58
C PRO A 202 10.69 -2.87 11.08
N GLU A 203 10.21 -1.81 10.45
CA GLU A 203 9.80 -1.73 9.05
C GLU A 203 10.56 -0.63 8.30
N ILE A 204 10.44 -0.58 6.96
CA ILE A 204 10.90 0.56 6.15
C ILE A 204 10.20 1.83 6.65
N ILE A 205 8.87 1.74 6.82
CA ILE A 205 8.03 2.80 7.39
C ILE A 205 7.45 2.25 8.70
N SER A 206 8.15 2.48 9.78
CA SER A 206 7.79 1.94 11.09
C SER A 206 6.63 2.71 11.71
N ARG A 207 5.55 2.00 12.05
CA ARG A 207 4.44 2.56 12.83
C ARG A 207 4.92 2.94 14.23
N GLU A 208 5.68 2.06 14.86
CA GLU A 208 6.26 2.26 16.19
C GLU A 208 7.74 1.85 16.20
N ILE A 209 8.55 2.59 16.94
CA ILE A 209 9.94 2.27 17.24
C ILE A 209 10.06 2.21 18.77
N SER A 210 9.96 0.99 19.31
CA SER A 210 9.96 0.77 20.76
C SER A 210 11.37 0.74 21.35
N SER A 211 11.50 1.01 22.65
CA SER A 211 12.75 0.89 23.39
C SER A 211 13.29 -0.54 23.42
N GLU A 212 12.41 -1.54 23.51
CA GLU A 212 12.79 -2.95 23.46
C GLU A 212 13.41 -3.32 22.09
N HIS A 213 12.79 -2.88 21.01
CA HIS A 213 13.30 -3.05 19.64
C HIS A 213 14.70 -2.45 19.51
N LEU A 214 14.87 -1.19 19.93
CA LEU A 214 16.16 -0.49 19.80
C LEU A 214 17.26 -1.11 20.67
N ALA A 215 16.91 -1.57 21.87
CA ALA A 215 17.85 -2.29 22.71
C ALA A 215 18.32 -3.61 22.05
N SER A 216 17.44 -4.31 21.34
CA SER A 216 17.79 -5.53 20.60
C SER A 216 18.70 -5.22 19.42
N VAL A 217 18.36 -4.24 18.60
CA VAL A 217 19.16 -3.81 17.43
C VAL A 217 20.52 -3.26 17.88
N GLY A 218 20.54 -2.45 18.96
CA GLY A 218 21.77 -1.89 19.52
C GLY A 218 22.76 -2.96 20.00
N ARG A 219 22.26 -4.12 20.50
CA ARG A 219 23.11 -5.26 20.84
C ARG A 219 23.74 -5.91 19.60
N LEU A 220 22.96 -6.09 18.51
CA LEU A 220 23.48 -6.64 17.25
C LEU A 220 24.50 -5.72 16.62
N LEU A 221 24.21 -4.43 16.53
CA LEU A 221 25.10 -3.42 15.96
C LEU A 221 26.26 -3.04 16.89
N ARG A 222 26.26 -3.46 18.17
CA ARG A 222 27.20 -3.07 19.24
C ARG A 222 27.29 -1.55 19.46
N ARG A 223 26.25 -0.82 19.09
CA ARG A 223 26.11 0.63 19.24
C ARG A 223 24.65 1.06 19.12
N PRO A 224 24.24 2.16 19.76
CA PRO A 224 22.94 2.76 19.51
C PRO A 224 22.86 3.23 18.04
N PRO A 225 21.76 2.94 17.31
CA PRO A 225 21.59 3.42 15.94
C PRO A 225 21.26 4.92 15.89
N VAL A 226 21.39 5.51 14.72
CA VAL A 226 20.74 6.78 14.32
C VAL A 226 19.47 6.43 13.55
N ILE A 227 18.36 7.01 13.95
CA ILE A 227 17.09 6.72 13.30
C ILE A 227 16.94 7.54 12.02
N TRP A 228 16.76 6.84 10.91
CA TRP A 228 16.23 7.36 9.66
C TRP A 228 14.72 7.13 9.67
N ASP A 229 13.96 8.16 10.02
CA ASP A 229 12.53 8.02 10.25
C ASP A 229 11.70 8.33 9.00
N ASN A 230 11.11 7.31 8.40
CA ASN A 230 10.27 7.39 7.20
C ASN A 230 8.79 7.70 7.51
N LEU A 231 8.43 8.11 8.72
CA LEU A 231 7.03 8.34 9.09
C LEU A 231 6.31 9.34 8.19
N PHE A 232 7.03 10.31 7.65
CA PHE A 232 6.50 11.37 6.80
C PHE A 232 6.93 11.26 5.33
N ALA A 233 7.70 10.25 4.97
CA ALA A 233 8.10 10.02 3.59
C ALA A 233 6.89 9.66 2.72
N ASN A 234 6.76 10.29 1.56
CA ASN A 234 5.64 10.05 0.62
C ASN A 234 6.10 9.79 -0.83
N ASP A 235 7.38 9.57 -1.07
CA ASP A 235 7.94 9.27 -2.39
C ASP A 235 7.40 7.99 -3.03
N TYR A 236 6.87 7.07 -2.23
CA TYR A 236 6.22 5.84 -2.66
C TYR A 236 4.70 6.00 -2.90
N ASP A 237 4.09 7.16 -2.53
CA ASP A 237 2.64 7.36 -2.55
C ASP A 237 2.27 8.70 -3.21
N ALA A 238 1.87 8.63 -4.48
CA ALA A 238 1.50 9.82 -5.23
C ALA A 238 0.20 10.49 -4.75
N ASP A 239 -0.63 9.76 -4.00
CA ASP A 239 -1.99 10.17 -3.63
C ASP A 239 -2.05 10.79 -2.22
N ARG A 240 -0.98 10.65 -1.41
CA ARG A 240 -0.94 11.15 -0.04
C ARG A 240 0.30 11.98 0.26
N PHE A 241 0.18 12.82 1.25
CA PHE A 241 1.26 13.45 2.01
C PHE A 241 0.99 13.23 3.50
N PHE A 242 1.97 13.46 4.36
CA PHE A 242 1.83 13.14 5.77
C PHE A 242 2.21 14.33 6.66
N VAL A 243 1.25 14.78 7.47
CA VAL A 243 1.39 15.94 8.37
C VAL A 243 0.88 15.63 9.79
N GLY A 244 0.56 14.38 10.09
CA GLY A 244 0.01 13.95 11.38
C GLY A 244 0.99 13.98 12.54
N PRO A 245 0.56 13.58 13.72
CA PRO A 245 1.37 13.62 14.94
C PRO A 245 2.56 12.64 14.88
N LEU A 246 3.64 12.93 15.62
CA LEU A 246 4.81 12.06 15.75
C LEU A 246 4.47 10.85 16.67
N HIS A 247 3.57 9.98 16.22
CA HIS A 247 3.15 8.78 16.94
C HIS A 247 4.21 7.67 16.88
N GLY A 248 4.19 6.78 17.86
CA GLY A 248 5.06 5.62 17.93
C GLY A 248 6.53 5.94 18.23
N ARG A 249 6.85 7.18 18.66
CA ARG A 249 8.18 7.61 19.11
C ARG A 249 8.04 8.11 20.55
N SER A 250 8.36 7.22 21.50
CA SER A 250 8.35 7.54 22.91
C SER A 250 9.66 8.22 23.34
N PRO A 251 9.65 9.17 24.31
CA PRO A 251 10.88 9.69 24.93
C PRO A 251 11.82 8.63 25.49
N GLU A 252 11.31 7.44 25.80
CA GLU A 252 12.10 6.30 26.30
C GLU A 252 13.15 5.79 25.30
N ILE A 253 13.00 6.09 24.01
CA ILE A 253 13.99 5.72 22.99
C ILE A 253 15.25 6.59 23.05
N ALA A 254 15.18 7.77 23.66
CA ALA A 254 16.26 8.75 23.62
C ALA A 254 17.62 8.20 24.09
N PRO A 255 17.75 7.40 25.17
CA PRO A 255 19.05 6.84 25.58
C PRO A 255 19.54 5.71 24.67
N LEU A 256 18.73 5.21 23.77
CA LEU A 256 18.97 4.04 22.90
C LEU A 256 19.33 4.41 21.47
N ILE A 257 19.38 5.71 21.14
CA ILE A 257 19.71 6.22 19.81
C ILE A 257 20.76 7.32 19.87
N ARG A 258 21.41 7.60 18.76
CA ARG A 258 22.39 8.69 18.61
C ARG A 258 21.88 9.89 17.82
N GLY A 259 20.65 9.83 17.34
CA GLY A 259 19.97 10.88 16.59
C GLY A 259 18.63 10.41 16.04
N LEU A 260 17.75 11.36 15.74
CA LEU A 260 16.46 11.13 15.08
C LEU A 260 16.33 12.06 13.88
N LEU A 261 16.45 11.52 12.69
CA LEU A 261 16.45 12.26 11.43
C LEU A 261 15.20 11.90 10.64
N LEU A 262 14.36 12.89 10.33
CA LEU A 262 13.13 12.70 9.56
C LEU A 262 13.43 12.64 8.08
N ASN A 263 12.96 11.59 7.38
CA ASN A 263 12.77 11.59 5.94
C ASN A 263 11.38 12.22 5.67
N PRO A 264 11.33 13.40 5.04
CA PRO A 264 10.14 14.23 4.96
C PRO A 264 9.28 13.93 3.73
N ASN A 265 8.18 14.67 3.56
CA ASN A 265 7.47 14.72 2.29
C ASN A 265 8.36 15.31 1.18
N ASN A 266 8.17 14.84 -0.05
CA ASN A 266 8.87 15.38 -1.22
C ASN A 266 8.57 16.88 -1.42
N GLU A 267 7.33 17.27 -1.21
CA GLU A 267 6.85 18.64 -1.36
C GLU A 267 7.27 19.47 -0.13
N GLN A 268 8.28 20.30 -0.32
CA GLN A 268 8.91 21.08 0.75
C GLN A 268 7.91 21.83 1.65
N PRO A 269 6.86 22.54 1.13
CA PRO A 269 5.97 23.34 1.98
C PRO A 269 5.20 22.55 3.05
N LEU A 270 5.01 21.25 2.82
CA LEU A 270 4.31 20.35 3.76
C LEU A 270 5.16 20.00 5.00
N ASN A 271 6.47 20.20 4.91
CA ASN A 271 7.41 19.79 5.96
C ASN A 271 7.52 20.76 7.13
N PHE A 272 6.78 21.86 7.09
CA PHE A 272 6.58 22.70 8.28
C PHE A 272 6.11 21.85 9.47
N MET A 273 5.10 21.01 9.28
CA MET A 273 4.50 20.19 10.33
C MET A 273 5.48 19.16 10.93
N PRO A 274 6.11 18.26 10.14
CA PRO A 274 7.10 17.32 10.65
C PRO A 274 8.25 17.97 11.42
N VAL A 275 8.84 19.04 10.86
CA VAL A 275 9.97 19.75 11.46
C VAL A 275 9.59 20.36 12.81
N HIS A 276 8.44 21.04 12.90
CA HIS A 276 7.98 21.64 14.16
C HIS A 276 7.63 20.59 15.22
N MET A 277 7.05 19.47 14.84
CA MET A 277 6.73 18.39 15.77
C MET A 277 8.01 17.73 16.31
N LEU A 278 9.02 17.49 15.47
CA LEU A 278 10.30 16.99 15.95
C LEU A 278 10.97 18.00 16.90
N GLY A 279 10.92 19.29 16.60
CA GLY A 279 11.43 20.34 17.49
C GLY A 279 10.76 20.31 18.86
N GLN A 280 9.44 20.14 18.92
CA GLN A 280 8.71 20.01 20.19
C GLN A 280 9.08 18.72 20.94
N PHE A 281 9.33 17.61 20.22
CA PHE A 281 9.81 16.38 20.82
C PHE A 281 11.19 16.56 21.47
N LEU A 282 12.13 17.21 20.77
CA LEU A 282 13.45 17.51 21.30
C LEU A 282 13.39 18.45 22.51
N ALA A 283 12.55 19.48 22.46
CA ALA A 283 12.33 20.37 23.59
C ALA A 283 11.75 19.62 24.80
N HIS A 284 10.83 18.67 24.57
CA HIS A 284 10.31 17.80 25.62
C HIS A 284 11.40 16.91 26.23
N LEU A 285 12.30 16.34 25.43
CA LEU A 285 13.42 15.52 25.92
C LEU A 285 14.42 16.35 26.76
N ALA A 286 14.55 17.64 26.46
CA ALA A 286 15.44 18.56 27.22
C ALA A 286 14.82 19.05 28.52
N ASP A 287 13.50 19.04 28.67
CA ASP A 287 12.79 19.50 29.87
C ASP A 287 12.69 18.38 30.90
N THR A 288 13.52 18.51 31.94
CA THR A 288 13.55 17.56 33.08
C THR A 288 12.29 17.59 33.96
N THR A 289 11.42 18.57 33.77
CA THR A 289 10.14 18.73 34.48
C THR A 289 8.94 18.32 33.61
N ALA A 290 9.19 17.92 32.36
CA ALA A 290 8.15 17.59 31.43
C ALA A 290 7.30 16.40 31.90
N LYS A 291 5.98 16.54 31.71
CA LYS A 291 5.00 15.46 31.90
C LYS A 291 5.10 14.45 30.77
N VAL A 292 4.17 13.49 30.74
CA VAL A 292 4.08 12.51 29.65
C VAL A 292 4.03 13.21 28.29
N TRP A 293 4.82 12.72 27.31
CA TRP A 293 4.79 13.18 25.93
C TRP A 293 3.41 12.96 25.30
N GLN A 294 2.88 13.99 24.68
CA GLN A 294 1.56 13.97 24.04
C GLN A 294 1.69 14.38 22.57
N PRO A 295 1.88 13.41 21.66
CA PRO A 295 2.07 13.69 20.21
C PRO A 295 0.92 14.51 19.60
N ARG A 296 -0.33 14.20 20.00
CA ARG A 296 -1.50 14.95 19.52
C ARG A 296 -1.49 16.41 19.96
N LEU A 297 -1.05 16.72 21.16
CA LEU A 297 -0.91 18.10 21.62
C LEU A 297 0.19 18.85 20.85
N ALA A 298 1.30 18.18 20.58
CA ALA A 298 2.38 18.73 19.75
C ALA A 298 1.90 19.03 18.32
N PHE A 299 1.13 18.10 17.74
CA PHE A 299 0.50 18.28 16.46
C PHE A 299 -0.43 19.50 16.43
N LEU A 300 -1.32 19.65 17.42
CA LEU A 300 -2.25 20.78 17.46
C LEU A 300 -1.52 22.12 17.59
N LYS A 301 -0.41 22.18 18.34
CA LYS A 301 0.44 23.38 18.43
C LYS A 301 1.13 23.69 17.09
N ALA A 302 1.66 22.68 16.40
CA ALA A 302 2.27 22.85 15.10
C ALA A 302 1.22 23.31 14.08
N LEU A 303 0.01 22.75 14.11
CA LEU A 303 -1.09 23.11 13.24
C LEU A 303 -1.53 24.57 13.44
N ALA A 304 -1.65 25.02 14.69
CA ALA A 304 -1.96 26.42 14.98
C ALA A 304 -0.89 27.39 14.46
N ALA A 305 0.40 26.99 14.54
CA ALA A 305 1.49 27.77 13.97
C ALA A 305 1.45 27.78 12.42
N TRP A 306 1.08 26.65 11.82
CA TRP A 306 0.96 26.51 10.35
C TRP A 306 -0.24 27.24 9.77
N HIS A 307 -1.28 27.50 10.57
CA HIS A 307 -2.53 28.14 10.14
C HIS A 307 -2.29 29.46 9.39
N SER A 308 -1.29 30.25 9.79
CA SER A 308 -0.94 31.51 9.12
C SER A 308 -0.59 31.36 7.62
N SER A 309 -0.15 30.18 7.17
CA SER A 309 0.14 29.87 5.78
C SER A 309 -1.13 29.66 4.94
N PHE A 310 -2.30 29.52 5.59
CA PHE A 310 -3.60 29.29 4.94
C PHE A 310 -4.41 30.56 4.69
N ALA A 311 -3.76 31.73 4.61
CA ALA A 311 -4.41 32.97 4.24
C ALA A 311 -4.92 32.92 2.77
N LEU A 312 -6.18 33.32 2.56
CA LEU A 312 -6.83 33.38 1.24
C LEU A 312 -6.73 34.78 0.62
N TYR A 313 -6.85 34.88 -0.72
CA TYR A 313 -6.99 36.14 -1.41
C TYR A 313 -8.37 36.78 -1.15
N ALA A 314 -9.41 35.97 -0.97
CA ALA A 314 -10.74 36.43 -0.58
C ALA A 314 -10.74 37.13 0.79
N SER A 315 -11.84 37.77 1.16
CA SER A 315 -11.95 38.55 2.40
C SER A 315 -11.79 37.71 3.68
N ASP A 316 -11.45 38.37 4.81
CA ASP A 316 -11.32 37.72 6.13
C ASP A 316 -12.60 37.01 6.57
N ALA A 317 -13.76 37.26 6.00
CA ALA A 317 -15.02 36.58 6.27
C ALA A 317 -15.04 35.12 5.77
N GLU A 318 -14.13 34.75 4.86
CA GLU A 318 -13.98 33.40 4.33
C GLU A 318 -12.70 32.71 4.82
N ALA A 319 -12.09 33.21 5.88
CA ALA A 319 -10.86 32.69 6.44
C ALA A 319 -10.99 31.18 6.76
N VAL A 320 -9.89 30.44 6.58
CA VAL A 320 -9.81 29.04 6.98
C VAL A 320 -9.93 28.93 8.49
N THR A 321 -10.81 28.07 8.96
CA THR A 321 -10.99 27.82 10.39
C THR A 321 -10.04 26.73 10.92
N ASP A 322 -9.75 26.76 12.21
CA ASP A 322 -8.96 25.71 12.88
C ASP A 322 -9.56 24.32 12.73
N ALA A 323 -10.90 24.22 12.70
CA ALA A 323 -11.61 22.96 12.55
C ALA A 323 -11.45 22.38 11.12
N GLU A 324 -11.57 23.22 10.10
CA GLU A 324 -11.37 22.84 8.70
C GLU A 324 -9.92 22.39 8.45
N LEU A 325 -8.96 23.18 8.95
CA LEU A 325 -7.55 22.83 8.79
C LEU A 325 -7.19 21.55 9.52
N ARG A 326 -7.78 21.33 10.73
CA ARG A 326 -7.58 20.08 11.49
C ARG A 326 -8.16 18.88 10.76
N LEU A 327 -9.39 18.98 10.22
CA LEU A 327 -9.99 17.91 9.44
C LEU A 327 -9.14 17.57 8.20
N LEU A 328 -8.66 18.56 7.48
CA LEU A 328 -7.75 18.37 6.34
C LEU A 328 -6.48 17.62 6.75
N ALA A 329 -5.80 18.09 7.79
CA ALA A 329 -4.59 17.47 8.29
C ALA A 329 -4.84 16.03 8.83
N ASP A 330 -6.00 15.78 9.42
CA ASP A 330 -6.41 14.47 9.89
C ASP A 330 -6.70 13.49 8.72
N CYS A 331 -7.14 13.98 7.55
CA CYS A 331 -7.27 13.16 6.32
C CYS A 331 -5.90 12.73 5.76
N PHE A 332 -4.85 13.50 5.98
CA PHE A 332 -3.48 13.24 5.54
C PHE A 332 -2.55 13.04 6.74
N SER A 333 -3.02 12.31 7.75
CA SER A 333 -2.32 12.18 9.03
C SER A 333 -1.02 11.39 8.90
N LEU A 334 -1.07 10.09 8.86
CA LEU A 334 0.09 9.20 8.83
C LEU A 334 -0.13 8.05 7.83
N PRO A 335 0.90 7.35 7.38
CA PRO A 335 0.78 6.25 6.41
C PRO A 335 -0.21 5.16 6.80
N HIS A 336 -0.34 4.91 8.10
CA HIS A 336 -1.09 3.79 8.67
C HIS A 336 -2.32 4.20 9.49
N GLU A 337 -2.59 5.51 9.61
CA GLU A 337 -3.77 5.97 10.35
C GLU A 337 -4.26 7.35 9.89
N HIS A 338 -5.57 7.54 9.95
CA HIS A 338 -6.19 8.86 9.87
C HIS A 338 -6.21 9.52 11.25
N GLY A 339 -6.35 10.84 11.29
CA GLY A 339 -6.62 11.56 12.53
C GLY A 339 -8.08 11.41 12.97
N ASP A 340 -8.40 11.91 14.17
CA ASP A 340 -9.68 11.62 14.83
C ASP A 340 -10.89 12.23 14.11
N ASP A 341 -10.77 13.46 13.58
CA ASP A 341 -11.86 14.12 12.85
C ASP A 341 -12.14 13.40 11.52
N ALA A 342 -11.10 12.94 10.82
CA ALA A 342 -11.25 12.16 9.59
C ALA A 342 -11.85 10.77 9.85
N LYS A 343 -11.45 10.07 10.93
CA LYS A 343 -12.06 8.80 11.35
C LYS A 343 -13.55 8.97 11.64
N THR A 344 -13.89 10.04 12.35
CA THR A 344 -15.28 10.36 12.69
C THR A 344 -16.12 10.60 11.44
N LEU A 345 -15.63 11.46 10.52
CA LEU A 345 -16.31 11.74 9.26
C LEU A 345 -16.48 10.47 8.40
N LEU A 346 -15.43 9.65 8.30
CA LEU A 346 -15.48 8.38 7.56
C LEU A 346 -16.51 7.41 8.13
N ALA A 347 -16.62 7.32 9.46
CA ALA A 347 -17.62 6.48 10.14
C ALA A 347 -19.05 6.99 9.90
N GLU A 348 -19.27 8.30 9.98
CA GLU A 348 -20.57 8.93 9.72
C GLU A 348 -21.03 8.69 8.26
N ILE A 349 -20.11 8.88 7.28
CA ILE A 349 -20.39 8.63 5.85
C ILE A 349 -20.71 7.13 5.64
N THR A 350 -19.92 6.25 6.24
CA THR A 350 -20.12 4.80 6.11
C THR A 350 -21.48 4.41 6.65
N ASP A 351 -21.87 4.86 7.85
CA ASP A 351 -23.16 4.58 8.45
C ASP A 351 -24.32 5.12 7.57
N ALA A 352 -24.21 6.38 7.12
CA ALA A 352 -25.22 6.99 6.28
C ALA A 352 -25.41 6.26 4.94
N LEU A 353 -24.38 5.70 4.34
CA LEU A 353 -24.44 5.04 3.02
C LEU A 353 -24.75 3.54 3.10
N THR A 354 -24.43 2.87 4.21
CA THR A 354 -24.56 1.40 4.34
C THR A 354 -25.77 0.96 5.16
N ARG A 355 -26.46 1.88 5.85
CA ARG A 355 -27.65 1.56 6.65
C ARG A 355 -28.75 0.98 5.77
N PRO A 356 -29.32 -0.19 6.14
CA PRO A 356 -30.42 -0.80 5.38
C PRO A 356 -31.69 0.06 5.35
N GLY A 357 -32.42 -0.01 4.23
CA GLY A 357 -33.70 0.67 4.06
C GLY A 357 -33.61 2.07 3.47
N ALA A 358 -34.76 2.66 3.16
CA ALA A 358 -34.88 3.97 2.52
C ALA A 358 -35.00 5.15 3.50
N GLY A 359 -34.72 4.92 4.79
CA GLY A 359 -34.89 5.97 5.81
C GLY A 359 -33.81 7.05 5.73
N TRP A 360 -34.17 8.26 6.09
CA TRP A 360 -33.30 9.42 6.25
C TRP A 360 -33.46 9.97 7.68
N SER A 361 -32.34 10.13 8.39
CA SER A 361 -32.31 10.60 9.77
C SER A 361 -31.67 11.99 9.88
N ASP A 362 -31.83 12.62 11.05
CA ASP A 362 -31.13 13.87 11.36
C ASP A 362 -29.61 13.71 11.33
N ALA A 363 -29.08 12.54 11.69
CA ALA A 363 -27.66 12.22 11.60
C ALA A 363 -27.18 12.21 10.13
N ASP A 364 -27.97 11.67 9.20
CA ASP A 364 -27.68 11.68 7.77
C ASP A 364 -27.67 13.12 7.22
N ALA A 365 -28.59 13.96 7.69
CA ALA A 365 -28.63 15.39 7.31
C ALA A 365 -27.38 16.13 7.81
N VAL A 366 -26.93 15.86 9.03
CA VAL A 366 -25.67 16.40 9.58
C VAL A 366 -24.45 15.92 8.80
N CYS A 367 -24.42 14.63 8.45
CA CYS A 367 -23.34 14.06 7.63
C CYS A 367 -23.28 14.74 6.25
N LEU A 368 -24.42 14.88 5.56
CA LEU A 368 -24.50 15.59 4.28
C LEU A 368 -24.00 17.04 4.39
N ALA A 369 -24.38 17.76 5.44
CA ALA A 369 -23.91 19.13 5.68
C ALA A 369 -22.39 19.18 5.88
N LYS A 370 -21.81 18.24 6.64
CA LYS A 370 -20.35 18.14 6.85
C LYS A 370 -19.61 17.86 5.54
N VAL A 371 -20.09 16.90 4.75
CA VAL A 371 -19.49 16.56 3.44
C VAL A 371 -19.55 17.77 2.51
N THR A 372 -20.68 18.48 2.46
CA THR A 372 -20.84 19.69 1.63
C THR A 372 -19.89 20.80 2.08
N ALA A 373 -19.83 21.09 3.37
CA ALA A 373 -18.92 22.12 3.91
C ALA A 373 -17.45 21.78 3.65
N PHE A 374 -17.08 20.51 3.72
CA PHE A 374 -15.70 20.08 3.46
C PHE A 374 -15.36 20.16 1.95
N GLU A 375 -16.28 19.84 1.04
CA GLU A 375 -16.13 20.06 -0.40
C GLU A 375 -15.95 21.57 -0.72
N GLU A 376 -16.77 22.43 -0.14
CA GLU A 376 -16.66 23.89 -0.27
C GLU A 376 -15.34 24.41 0.27
N PHE A 377 -14.88 23.92 1.41
CA PHE A 377 -13.59 24.26 1.99
C PHE A 377 -12.43 23.88 1.05
N THR A 378 -12.42 22.66 0.51
CA THR A 378 -11.37 22.26 -0.45
C THR A 378 -11.36 23.12 -1.71
N THR A 379 -12.53 23.65 -2.10
CA THR A 379 -12.65 24.59 -3.22
C THR A 379 -12.06 25.96 -2.86
N ARG A 380 -12.32 26.49 -1.66
CA ARG A 380 -11.74 27.77 -1.20
C ARG A 380 -10.22 27.74 -1.13
N LEU A 381 -9.62 26.57 -0.85
CA LEU A 381 -8.15 26.41 -0.83
C LEU A 381 -7.49 26.70 -2.19
N THR A 382 -8.24 26.72 -3.30
CA THR A 382 -7.71 27.17 -4.60
C THR A 382 -7.25 28.62 -4.57
N ASP A 383 -7.74 29.39 -3.60
CA ASP A 383 -7.48 30.83 -3.40
C ASP A 383 -6.38 31.13 -2.39
N LEU A 384 -5.61 30.10 -1.97
CA LEU A 384 -4.47 30.26 -1.08
C LEU A 384 -3.45 31.28 -1.63
N ARG A 385 -3.01 32.22 -0.78
CA ARG A 385 -1.94 33.20 -1.12
C ARG A 385 -0.60 32.51 -1.24
N ASP A 386 -0.33 31.53 -0.38
CA ASP A 386 0.87 30.66 -0.46
C ASP A 386 0.70 29.69 -1.64
N ARG A 387 1.12 30.14 -2.82
CA ARG A 387 1.00 29.34 -4.05
C ARG A 387 1.88 28.09 -4.03
N PRO A 388 3.12 28.08 -3.53
CA PRO A 388 3.89 26.87 -3.32
C PRO A 388 3.17 25.85 -2.45
N LEU A 389 2.56 26.27 -1.33
CA LEU A 389 1.78 25.37 -0.46
C LEU A 389 0.56 24.80 -1.18
N PHE A 390 -0.20 25.65 -1.91
CA PHE A 390 -1.31 25.17 -2.72
C PHE A 390 -0.86 24.13 -3.75
N GLN A 391 0.22 24.42 -4.48
CA GLN A 391 0.74 23.53 -5.53
C GLN A 391 1.19 22.18 -4.95
N ALA A 392 1.79 22.18 -3.75
CA ALA A 392 2.18 20.98 -3.03
C ALA A 392 0.98 20.07 -2.70
N MET A 393 -0.17 20.65 -2.40
CA MET A 393 -1.39 19.91 -2.02
C MET A 393 -2.34 19.67 -3.21
N SER A 394 -2.29 20.51 -4.25
CA SER A 394 -3.38 20.68 -5.24
C SER A 394 -3.89 19.38 -5.86
N ARG A 395 -2.99 18.47 -6.24
CA ARG A 395 -3.36 17.18 -6.84
C ARG A 395 -4.18 16.31 -5.87
N ARG A 396 -3.77 16.27 -4.60
CA ARG A 396 -4.44 15.49 -3.54
C ARG A 396 -5.75 16.13 -3.12
N LEU A 397 -5.77 17.47 -3.05
CA LEU A 397 -7.00 18.22 -2.79
C LEU A 397 -8.02 18.04 -3.91
N TRP A 398 -7.57 18.00 -5.17
CA TRP A 398 -8.45 17.73 -6.29
C TRP A 398 -9.09 16.34 -6.17
N ALA A 399 -8.30 15.30 -5.93
CA ALA A 399 -8.80 13.94 -5.75
C ALA A 399 -9.77 13.84 -4.57
N LEU A 400 -9.47 14.47 -3.45
CA LEU A 400 -10.37 14.53 -2.28
C LEU A 400 -11.69 15.20 -2.61
N ARG A 401 -11.65 16.35 -3.30
CA ARG A 401 -12.86 17.09 -3.70
C ARG A 401 -13.78 16.29 -4.61
N GLU A 402 -13.20 15.56 -5.58
CA GLU A 402 -13.99 14.70 -6.47
C GLU A 402 -14.71 13.59 -5.69
N GLU A 403 -14.03 12.95 -4.74
CA GLU A 403 -14.68 11.94 -3.90
C GLU A 403 -15.78 12.54 -3.01
N LEU A 404 -15.53 13.70 -2.40
CA LEU A 404 -16.54 14.40 -1.60
C LEU A 404 -17.77 14.78 -2.43
N SER A 405 -17.57 15.23 -3.67
CA SER A 405 -18.68 15.55 -4.59
C SER A 405 -19.54 14.34 -4.90
N LEU A 406 -18.91 13.18 -5.20
CA LEU A 406 -19.64 11.93 -5.44
C LEU A 406 -20.39 11.44 -4.19
N LEU A 407 -19.74 11.50 -3.02
CA LEU A 407 -20.35 11.11 -1.75
C LEU A 407 -21.55 12.00 -1.43
N ARG A 408 -21.41 13.32 -1.62
CA ARG A 408 -22.51 14.26 -1.47
C ARG A 408 -23.68 13.93 -2.39
N GLN A 409 -23.43 13.64 -3.66
CA GLN A 409 -24.45 13.25 -4.63
C GLN A 409 -25.19 11.97 -4.20
N ARG A 410 -24.46 10.96 -3.73
CA ARG A 410 -25.04 9.71 -3.20
C ARG A 410 -25.91 9.97 -1.96
N LEU A 411 -25.44 10.81 -1.05
CA LEU A 411 -26.24 11.21 0.14
C LEU A 411 -27.51 11.98 -0.26
N CYS A 412 -27.41 12.93 -1.22
CA CYS A 412 -28.56 13.62 -1.78
C CYS A 412 -29.56 12.65 -2.45
N ASN A 413 -29.08 11.67 -3.20
CA ASN A 413 -29.95 10.67 -3.81
C ASN A 413 -30.66 9.82 -2.75
N ARG A 414 -29.96 9.44 -1.68
CA ARG A 414 -30.57 8.72 -0.54
C ARG A 414 -31.65 9.57 0.13
N GLN A 415 -31.42 10.85 0.34
CA GLN A 415 -32.40 11.80 0.90
C GLN A 415 -33.66 11.88 0.03
N ARG A 416 -33.50 12.00 -1.31
CA ARG A 416 -34.61 12.04 -2.27
C ARG A 416 -35.43 10.77 -2.25
N VAL A 417 -34.78 9.61 -2.27
CA VAL A 417 -35.46 8.31 -2.20
C VAL A 417 -36.26 8.17 -0.89
N ALA A 418 -35.72 8.63 0.23
CA ALA A 418 -36.40 8.65 1.51
C ALA A 418 -37.62 9.58 1.50
N ALA A 419 -37.62 10.65 0.73
CA ALA A 419 -38.76 11.54 0.50
C ALA A 419 -39.76 11.02 -0.53
N GLY A 420 -39.53 9.82 -1.13
CA GLY A 420 -40.40 9.27 -2.17
C GLY A 420 -40.13 9.83 -3.57
N GLU A 421 -39.04 10.55 -3.76
CA GLU A 421 -38.60 11.08 -5.06
C GLU A 421 -37.68 10.08 -5.78
N PRO A 422 -37.64 10.09 -7.14
CA PRO A 422 -36.67 9.28 -7.88
C PRO A 422 -35.25 9.77 -7.61
N ALA A 423 -34.31 8.83 -7.50
CA ALA A 423 -32.87 9.15 -7.48
C ALA A 423 -32.49 9.89 -8.78
N SER A 424 -31.61 10.89 -8.67
CA SER A 424 -30.94 11.45 -9.83
C SER A 424 -29.93 10.44 -10.37
N PRO A 425 -29.70 10.35 -11.70
CA PRO A 425 -28.62 9.54 -12.24
C PRO A 425 -27.29 9.94 -11.60
N ASP A 426 -26.55 8.95 -11.08
CA ASP A 426 -25.19 9.20 -10.61
C ASP A 426 -24.34 9.59 -11.82
N ASP A 427 -23.61 10.70 -11.72
CA ASP A 427 -22.62 11.08 -12.72
C ASP A 427 -21.31 10.34 -12.45
N ASP A 428 -21.31 9.04 -12.74
CA ASP A 428 -20.14 8.17 -12.55
C ASP A 428 -19.05 8.40 -13.61
N HIS A 429 -19.30 9.28 -14.58
CA HIS A 429 -18.39 9.46 -15.73
C HIS A 429 -17.14 10.25 -15.38
N LEU A 430 -17.24 11.29 -14.56
CA LEU A 430 -16.11 12.18 -14.28
C LEU A 430 -14.94 11.46 -13.59
N PRO A 431 -15.12 10.67 -12.50
CA PRO A 431 -14.01 9.99 -11.86
C PRO A 431 -13.36 8.92 -12.76
N GLY A 432 -14.16 8.20 -13.54
CA GLY A 432 -13.68 7.20 -14.49
C GLY A 432 -12.85 7.81 -15.62
N THR A 433 -13.26 8.96 -16.14
CA THR A 433 -12.60 9.67 -17.23
C THR A 433 -11.23 10.24 -16.80
N PHE A 434 -11.12 10.79 -15.58
CA PHE A 434 -9.89 11.42 -15.11
C PHE A 434 -8.96 10.48 -14.34
N ARG A 435 -9.44 9.32 -13.91
CA ARG A 435 -8.67 8.31 -13.15
C ARG A 435 -8.32 7.08 -13.96
N GLY A 436 -8.44 7.14 -15.27
CA GLY A 436 -8.11 6.07 -16.19
C GLY A 436 -6.61 5.90 -16.41
N GLY A 437 -6.29 5.11 -17.43
CA GLY A 437 -4.94 4.83 -17.87
C GLY A 437 -4.40 3.51 -17.35
N PHE A 438 -3.32 3.06 -17.97
CA PHE A 438 -2.76 1.73 -17.79
C PHE A 438 -2.52 1.33 -16.31
N VAL A 439 -2.02 2.25 -15.47
CA VAL A 439 -1.81 1.97 -14.03
C VAL A 439 -3.13 1.75 -13.30
N ALA A 440 -4.17 2.52 -13.62
CA ALA A 440 -5.49 2.31 -13.03
C ALA A 440 -6.08 0.96 -13.46
N ASP A 441 -5.86 0.56 -14.70
CA ASP A 441 -6.29 -0.73 -15.23
C ASP A 441 -5.55 -1.89 -14.56
N LEU A 442 -4.23 -1.78 -14.36
CA LEU A 442 -3.47 -2.75 -13.57
C LEU A 442 -3.96 -2.84 -12.12
N ARG A 443 -4.29 -1.69 -11.48
CA ARG A 443 -4.84 -1.68 -10.12
C ARG A 443 -6.21 -2.36 -10.01
N ARG A 444 -7.02 -2.36 -11.09
CA ARG A 444 -8.31 -3.06 -11.14
C ARG A 444 -8.16 -4.57 -11.24
N LEU A 445 -7.05 -5.06 -11.75
CA LEU A 445 -6.75 -6.50 -11.83
C LEU A 445 -6.40 -7.09 -10.44
N LEU A 446 -5.92 -6.25 -9.51
CA LEU A 446 -5.58 -6.64 -8.15
C LEU A 446 -6.58 -5.99 -7.18
N PRO A 447 -7.63 -6.70 -6.74
CA PRO A 447 -8.56 -6.17 -5.77
C PRO A 447 -7.84 -5.90 -4.43
N PHE A 448 -8.00 -4.68 -3.93
CA PHE A 448 -7.48 -4.26 -2.62
C PHE A 448 -8.63 -4.31 -1.61
N PRO A 449 -8.70 -5.30 -0.71
CA PRO A 449 -9.70 -5.33 0.33
C PRO A 449 -9.55 -4.13 1.28
N ALA A 450 -10.66 -3.64 1.80
CA ALA A 450 -10.67 -2.62 2.84
C ALA A 450 -9.78 -3.01 4.05
N ALA A 451 -9.81 -4.28 4.44
CA ALA A 451 -8.99 -4.84 5.51
C ALA A 451 -7.47 -4.65 5.33
N LEU A 452 -6.98 -4.62 4.08
CA LEU A 452 -5.55 -4.34 3.81
C LEU A 452 -5.23 -2.84 3.91
N ARG A 453 -6.17 -1.97 3.53
CA ARG A 453 -6.02 -0.52 3.73
C ARG A 453 -5.99 -0.15 5.21
N GLU A 454 -6.67 -0.91 6.04
CA GLU A 454 -6.72 -0.74 7.49
C GLU A 454 -5.56 -1.45 8.23
N GLY A 455 -4.67 -2.13 7.50
CA GLY A 455 -3.54 -2.86 8.09
C GLY A 455 -3.94 -4.10 8.90
N THR A 456 -5.18 -4.59 8.72
CA THR A 456 -5.70 -5.76 9.44
C THR A 456 -5.42 -7.08 8.73
N ALA A 457 -5.14 -7.07 7.42
CA ALA A 457 -4.78 -8.24 6.65
C ALA A 457 -3.25 -8.42 6.54
N ARG A 458 -2.78 -9.65 6.76
CA ARG A 458 -1.34 -9.99 6.77
C ARG A 458 -0.73 -10.19 5.38
N SER A 459 -1.55 -10.40 4.33
CA SER A 459 -1.11 -10.56 2.95
C SER A 459 -2.20 -10.16 1.97
N LEU A 460 -1.78 -9.74 0.75
CA LEU A 460 -2.68 -9.51 -0.38
C LEU A 460 -3.19 -10.86 -0.90
N PRO A 461 -4.50 -11.07 -1.04
CA PRO A 461 -5.00 -12.20 -1.80
C PRO A 461 -4.52 -12.13 -3.25
N LEU A 462 -4.08 -13.25 -3.77
CA LEU A 462 -3.54 -13.40 -5.12
C LEU A 462 -4.55 -14.14 -6.00
N LEU A 463 -4.95 -13.53 -7.10
CA LEU A 463 -5.65 -14.22 -8.19
C LEU A 463 -4.58 -14.87 -9.08
N ARG A 464 -4.63 -16.20 -9.22
CA ARG A 464 -3.69 -16.97 -10.04
C ARG A 464 -4.37 -18.13 -10.73
N HIS A 465 -3.74 -18.69 -11.75
CA HIS A 465 -4.19 -19.96 -12.32
C HIS A 465 -4.27 -21.06 -11.26
N ALA A 466 -5.30 -21.86 -11.34
CA ALA A 466 -5.45 -23.06 -10.52
C ALA A 466 -4.34 -24.06 -10.83
N ARG A 467 -3.86 -24.75 -9.80
CA ARG A 467 -2.88 -25.84 -9.89
C ARG A 467 -3.54 -27.17 -9.57
N ALA A 468 -2.90 -28.26 -9.92
CA ALA A 468 -3.44 -29.61 -9.66
C ALA A 468 -3.66 -29.90 -8.18
N ASP A 469 -2.85 -29.31 -7.29
CA ASP A 469 -2.92 -29.44 -5.84
C ASP A 469 -3.99 -28.54 -5.19
N ASP A 470 -4.56 -27.58 -5.92
CA ASP A 470 -5.65 -26.74 -5.41
C ASP A 470 -7.01 -27.46 -5.38
N ARG A 471 -7.13 -28.64 -5.98
CA ARG A 471 -8.42 -29.36 -6.13
C ARG A 471 -9.18 -29.50 -4.82
N ALA A 472 -8.51 -29.97 -3.77
CA ALA A 472 -9.15 -30.17 -2.46
C ALA A 472 -9.65 -28.85 -1.85
N ALA A 473 -8.87 -27.78 -2.00
CA ALA A 473 -9.23 -26.46 -1.52
C ALA A 473 -10.41 -25.86 -2.32
N CYS A 474 -10.44 -26.03 -3.66
CA CYS A 474 -11.55 -25.62 -4.49
C CYS A 474 -12.83 -26.41 -4.18
N TYR A 475 -12.72 -27.72 -3.89
CA TYR A 475 -13.86 -28.53 -3.46
C TYR A 475 -14.43 -28.05 -2.12
N ARG A 476 -13.55 -27.70 -1.18
CA ARG A 476 -13.97 -27.07 0.08
C ARG A 476 -14.69 -25.76 -0.16
N VAL A 477 -14.19 -24.85 -1.02
CA VAL A 477 -14.88 -23.61 -1.37
C VAL A 477 -16.26 -23.88 -1.95
N CYS A 478 -16.37 -24.84 -2.87
CA CYS A 478 -17.64 -25.26 -3.46
C CYS A 478 -18.62 -25.75 -2.38
N LEU A 479 -18.16 -26.55 -1.44
CA LEU A 479 -18.97 -27.08 -0.34
C LEU A 479 -19.43 -25.95 0.60
N GLU A 480 -18.52 -25.11 1.06
CA GLU A 480 -18.81 -24.02 2.00
C GLU A 480 -19.63 -22.86 1.38
N THR A 481 -19.94 -22.95 0.08
CA THR A 481 -20.85 -22.03 -0.63
C THR A 481 -22.03 -22.78 -1.30
N GLY A 482 -22.13 -24.09 -1.10
CA GLY A 482 -22.99 -25.00 -1.85
C GLY A 482 -24.48 -24.98 -1.49
N ASP A 483 -24.89 -24.23 -0.48
CA ASP A 483 -26.31 -24.05 -0.13
C ASP A 483 -26.80 -22.67 -0.58
N HIS A 484 -27.02 -22.50 -1.90
CA HIS A 484 -27.46 -21.23 -2.51
C HIS A 484 -26.57 -20.02 -2.14
N GLY A 485 -25.27 -20.25 -1.96
CA GLY A 485 -24.31 -19.23 -1.53
C GLY A 485 -24.04 -19.19 -0.03
N ALA A 486 -24.72 -20.04 0.76
CA ALA A 486 -24.44 -20.30 2.17
C ALA A 486 -23.65 -21.60 2.35
N ASP A 487 -23.23 -21.91 3.59
CA ASP A 487 -22.44 -23.10 3.92
C ASP A 487 -23.25 -24.38 3.73
N GLY A 488 -22.83 -25.21 2.78
CA GLY A 488 -23.41 -26.52 2.48
C GLY A 488 -22.91 -27.66 3.36
N THR A 489 -21.80 -27.46 4.11
CA THR A 489 -21.16 -28.50 4.91
C THR A 489 -22.11 -29.36 5.75
N PRO A 490 -23.14 -28.79 6.43
CA PRO A 490 -24.06 -29.59 7.22
C PRO A 490 -24.90 -30.60 6.44
N PHE A 491 -25.03 -30.40 5.12
CA PHE A 491 -25.90 -31.22 4.25
C PHE A 491 -25.16 -32.30 3.47
N TYR A 492 -23.82 -32.27 3.45
CA TYR A 492 -22.98 -33.18 2.69
C TYR A 492 -21.97 -33.93 3.58
N THR A 493 -22.37 -34.23 4.82
CA THR A 493 -21.50 -34.90 5.83
C THR A 493 -21.13 -36.31 5.44
N ASP A 494 -21.93 -36.99 4.60
CA ASP A 494 -21.72 -38.31 4.07
C ASP A 494 -20.77 -38.35 2.85
N ASP A 495 -20.71 -37.26 2.07
CA ASP A 495 -19.75 -37.08 0.98
C ASP A 495 -19.46 -35.60 0.74
N PRO A 496 -18.48 -35.01 1.44
CA PRO A 496 -18.12 -33.60 1.31
C PRO A 496 -17.64 -33.17 -0.07
N ASP A 497 -17.17 -34.10 -0.89
CA ASP A 497 -16.62 -33.85 -2.23
C ASP A 497 -17.68 -33.94 -3.35
N ALA A 498 -18.92 -34.33 -3.02
CA ALA A 498 -19.95 -34.60 -4.02
C ALA A 498 -20.15 -33.41 -4.99
N LEU A 499 -20.34 -32.20 -4.45
CA LEU A 499 -20.51 -30.99 -5.26
C LEU A 499 -19.25 -30.67 -6.10
N GLY A 500 -18.08 -30.76 -5.48
CA GLY A 500 -16.80 -30.43 -6.12
C GLY A 500 -16.53 -31.30 -7.34
N ARG A 501 -16.96 -32.59 -7.34
CA ARG A 501 -16.81 -33.49 -8.49
C ARG A 501 -17.64 -33.10 -9.70
N VAL A 502 -18.74 -32.40 -9.52
CA VAL A 502 -19.59 -31.90 -10.63
C VAL A 502 -19.20 -30.50 -11.04
N PHE A 503 -19.10 -29.58 -10.07
CA PHE A 503 -19.05 -28.16 -10.33
C PHE A 503 -17.64 -27.57 -10.38
N VAL A 504 -16.59 -28.32 -10.02
CA VAL A 504 -15.19 -27.84 -9.97
C VAL A 504 -14.23 -28.75 -10.73
N GLY A 505 -14.26 -30.05 -10.43
CA GLY A 505 -13.27 -31.02 -10.91
C GLY A 505 -13.11 -31.02 -12.44
N PRO A 506 -14.20 -31.04 -13.22
CA PRO A 506 -14.14 -31.01 -14.69
C PRO A 506 -13.43 -29.78 -15.25
N TYR A 507 -13.66 -28.59 -14.67
CA TYR A 507 -12.99 -27.36 -15.12
C TYR A 507 -11.49 -27.41 -14.85
N LEU A 508 -11.09 -27.83 -13.66
CA LEU A 508 -9.66 -27.97 -13.32
C LEU A 508 -8.96 -28.99 -14.23
N ALA A 509 -9.70 -30.01 -14.70
CA ALA A 509 -9.15 -31.03 -15.58
C ALA A 509 -9.17 -30.63 -17.06
N PHE A 510 -10.18 -29.93 -17.51
CA PHE A 510 -10.43 -29.70 -18.94
C PHE A 510 -10.08 -28.28 -19.39
N GLU A 511 -10.17 -27.30 -18.48
CA GLU A 511 -10.04 -25.87 -18.77
C GLU A 511 -9.02 -25.19 -17.83
N PRO A 512 -7.79 -25.74 -17.67
CA PRO A 512 -6.82 -25.18 -16.73
C PRO A 512 -6.46 -23.72 -17.02
N GLU A 513 -6.50 -23.30 -18.32
CA GLU A 513 -6.22 -21.93 -18.73
C GLU A 513 -7.38 -20.95 -18.41
N LEU A 514 -8.58 -21.46 -18.15
CA LEU A 514 -9.76 -20.69 -17.76
C LEU A 514 -10.18 -20.96 -16.30
N SER A 515 -9.27 -21.52 -15.52
CA SER A 515 -9.48 -21.85 -14.10
C SER A 515 -8.54 -21.02 -13.24
N PHE A 516 -9.11 -20.15 -12.39
CA PHE A 516 -8.37 -19.26 -11.50
C PHE A 516 -8.83 -19.41 -10.07
N VAL A 517 -7.89 -19.31 -9.13
CA VAL A 517 -8.15 -19.31 -7.70
C VAL A 517 -7.73 -18.01 -7.06
N LEU A 518 -8.48 -17.58 -6.06
CA LEU A 518 -8.12 -16.51 -5.15
C LEU A 518 -7.50 -17.13 -3.90
N GLU A 519 -6.25 -16.78 -3.60
CA GLU A 519 -5.47 -17.31 -2.48
C GLU A 519 -5.08 -16.18 -1.52
N ASP A 520 -5.37 -16.36 -0.24
CA ASP A 520 -4.93 -15.47 0.85
C ASP A 520 -3.91 -16.18 1.76
N SER A 521 -3.57 -15.59 2.91
CA SER A 521 -2.63 -16.18 3.87
C SER A 521 -3.10 -17.50 4.51
N GLU A 522 -4.40 -17.81 4.39
CA GLU A 522 -5.01 -19.05 4.90
C GLU A 522 -5.21 -20.09 3.78
N GLY A 523 -4.79 -19.78 2.55
CA GLY A 523 -4.90 -20.61 1.35
C GLY A 523 -6.04 -20.18 0.44
N VAL A 524 -6.48 -21.08 -0.46
CA VAL A 524 -7.53 -20.77 -1.44
C VAL A 524 -8.83 -20.39 -0.73
N CYS A 525 -9.34 -19.20 -1.03
CA CYS A 525 -10.55 -18.61 -0.46
C CYS A 525 -11.65 -18.33 -1.50
N GLY A 526 -11.39 -18.64 -2.77
CA GLY A 526 -12.36 -18.52 -3.85
C GLY A 526 -11.81 -19.04 -5.17
N TYR A 527 -12.68 -19.16 -6.15
CA TYR A 527 -12.31 -19.49 -7.52
C TYR A 527 -13.23 -18.81 -8.52
N VAL A 528 -12.76 -18.68 -9.76
CA VAL A 528 -13.56 -18.43 -10.97
C VAL A 528 -13.13 -19.42 -12.04
N LEU A 529 -14.09 -20.14 -12.57
CA LEU A 529 -13.91 -21.23 -13.55
C LEU A 529 -14.77 -20.94 -14.76
N ALA A 530 -14.28 -21.26 -15.95
CA ALA A 530 -15.08 -21.13 -17.17
C ALA A 530 -14.70 -22.15 -18.22
N THR A 531 -15.56 -22.29 -19.22
CA THR A 531 -15.26 -22.93 -20.50
C THR A 531 -15.66 -22.01 -21.66
N ALA A 532 -14.91 -22.04 -22.72
CA ALA A 532 -15.22 -21.27 -23.92
C ALA A 532 -16.42 -21.84 -24.72
N ASN A 533 -16.76 -23.14 -24.53
CA ASN A 533 -17.85 -23.79 -25.23
C ASN A 533 -18.51 -24.88 -24.37
N THR A 534 -19.72 -24.60 -23.94
CA THR A 534 -20.55 -25.45 -23.06
C THR A 534 -20.79 -26.83 -23.67
N VAL A 535 -21.10 -26.89 -24.97
CA VAL A 535 -21.41 -28.15 -25.65
C VAL A 535 -20.19 -29.07 -25.69
N THR A 536 -19.04 -28.52 -26.09
CA THR A 536 -17.78 -29.29 -26.15
C THR A 536 -17.35 -29.73 -24.75
N PHE A 537 -17.54 -28.87 -23.73
CA PHE A 537 -17.23 -29.19 -22.35
C PHE A 537 -18.06 -30.38 -21.85
N PHE A 538 -19.37 -30.39 -22.08
CA PHE A 538 -20.23 -31.50 -21.68
C PHE A 538 -19.97 -32.77 -22.50
N GLN A 539 -19.54 -32.69 -23.76
CA GLN A 539 -19.08 -33.84 -24.52
C GLN A 539 -17.84 -34.49 -23.86
N ARG A 540 -16.89 -33.69 -23.43
CA ARG A 540 -15.70 -34.19 -22.68
C ARG A 540 -16.08 -34.74 -21.32
N TYR A 541 -16.98 -34.09 -20.62
CA TYR A 541 -17.50 -34.58 -19.34
C TYR A 541 -18.11 -35.97 -19.48
N GLU A 542 -18.95 -36.18 -20.51
CA GLU A 542 -19.60 -37.45 -20.81
C GLU A 542 -18.60 -38.56 -21.20
N ALA A 543 -17.56 -38.20 -21.94
CA ALA A 543 -16.59 -39.18 -22.45
C ALA A 543 -15.52 -39.55 -21.40
N ASP A 544 -15.00 -38.57 -20.68
CA ASP A 544 -13.76 -38.71 -19.91
C ASP A 544 -13.95 -38.62 -18.39
N TRP A 545 -14.98 -37.90 -17.90
CA TRP A 545 -15.17 -37.64 -16.46
C TRP A 545 -16.27 -38.50 -15.85
N ARG A 546 -17.46 -38.49 -16.42
CA ARG A 546 -18.61 -39.21 -15.90
C ARG A 546 -18.38 -40.71 -15.74
N PRO A 547 -17.74 -41.46 -16.66
CA PRO A 547 -17.51 -42.89 -16.49
C PRO A 547 -16.74 -43.23 -15.19
N GLN A 548 -15.84 -42.37 -14.78
CA GLN A 548 -15.07 -42.55 -13.53
C GLN A 548 -15.96 -42.36 -12.31
N LEU A 549 -16.86 -41.38 -12.35
CA LEU A 549 -17.84 -41.13 -11.27
C LEU A 549 -18.81 -42.34 -11.16
N MET A 550 -19.36 -42.79 -12.24
CA MET A 550 -20.28 -43.94 -12.28
C MET A 550 -19.62 -45.25 -11.78
N ALA A 551 -18.34 -45.44 -12.08
CA ALA A 551 -17.59 -46.59 -11.58
C ALA A 551 -17.28 -46.53 -10.06
N SER A 552 -17.19 -45.31 -9.53
CA SER A 552 -16.82 -45.07 -8.11
C SER A 552 -18.03 -44.91 -7.19
N PHE A 553 -19.15 -44.45 -7.72
CA PHE A 553 -20.36 -44.12 -6.96
C PHE A 553 -21.57 -44.82 -7.58
N ALA A 554 -22.18 -45.71 -6.84
CA ALA A 554 -23.39 -46.41 -7.27
C ALA A 554 -24.57 -45.41 -7.35
N GLU A 555 -25.49 -45.70 -8.27
CA GLU A 555 -26.75 -44.97 -8.34
C GLU A 555 -27.55 -45.19 -7.05
N PRO A 556 -28.04 -44.10 -6.38
CA PRO A 556 -28.83 -44.27 -5.15
C PRO A 556 -30.11 -45.04 -5.40
N ALA A 557 -30.44 -45.93 -4.47
CA ALA A 557 -31.65 -46.75 -4.54
C ALA A 557 -32.76 -46.22 -3.61
N GLY A 558 -34.00 -46.58 -3.93
CA GLY A 558 -35.17 -46.21 -3.08
C GLY A 558 -35.88 -44.92 -3.51
N ASP A 559 -36.70 -44.39 -2.60
CA ASP A 559 -37.48 -43.19 -2.90
C ASP A 559 -36.59 -41.93 -2.82
N ARG A 560 -36.54 -41.20 -3.91
CA ARG A 560 -35.76 -39.95 -4.05
C ARG A 560 -36.05 -38.93 -2.93
N ALA A 561 -37.24 -38.94 -2.37
CA ALA A 561 -37.61 -38.04 -1.27
C ALA A 561 -36.88 -38.36 0.05
N THR A 562 -36.27 -39.56 0.15
CA THR A 562 -35.49 -40.00 1.32
C THR A 562 -33.98 -39.83 1.16
N TRP A 563 -33.52 -39.46 0.00
CA TRP A 563 -32.08 -39.35 -0.30
C TRP A 563 -31.45 -38.16 0.43
N THR A 564 -30.22 -38.36 0.88
CA THR A 564 -29.36 -37.25 1.34
C THR A 564 -29.06 -36.31 0.17
N ARG A 565 -28.57 -35.12 0.45
CA ARG A 565 -28.16 -34.22 -0.63
C ARG A 565 -26.99 -34.78 -1.43
N ALA A 566 -26.06 -35.51 -0.81
CA ALA A 566 -24.98 -36.18 -1.51
C ALA A 566 -25.51 -37.25 -2.43
N GLU A 567 -26.48 -38.08 -1.99
CA GLU A 567 -27.13 -39.06 -2.85
C GLU A 567 -27.87 -38.43 -4.04
N GLN A 568 -28.48 -37.26 -3.87
CA GLN A 568 -29.05 -36.50 -4.99
C GLN A 568 -27.99 -36.13 -6.02
N ILE A 569 -26.80 -35.71 -5.61
CA ILE A 569 -25.67 -35.43 -6.52
C ILE A 569 -25.11 -36.73 -7.12
N HIS A 570 -25.04 -37.85 -6.37
CA HIS A 570 -24.67 -39.14 -6.94
C HIS A 570 -25.64 -39.61 -8.04
N HIS A 571 -26.92 -39.31 -7.87
CA HIS A 571 -27.90 -39.56 -8.93
C HIS A 571 -27.60 -38.74 -10.20
N GLU A 572 -27.15 -37.48 -10.08
CA GLU A 572 -26.74 -36.65 -11.20
C GLU A 572 -25.49 -37.20 -11.92
N TYR A 573 -24.61 -37.98 -11.25
CA TYR A 573 -23.52 -38.67 -11.96
C TYR A 573 -24.04 -39.67 -12.99
N HIS A 574 -25.21 -40.27 -12.74
CA HIS A 574 -25.86 -41.22 -13.61
C HIS A 574 -26.84 -40.55 -14.59
N HIS A 575 -27.43 -39.40 -14.19
CA HIS A 575 -28.47 -38.67 -14.96
C HIS A 575 -28.14 -37.16 -14.99
N PRO A 576 -27.04 -36.76 -15.63
CA PRO A 576 -26.61 -35.37 -15.64
C PRO A 576 -27.59 -34.48 -16.44
N ASP A 577 -27.79 -33.27 -15.95
CA ASP A 577 -28.49 -32.20 -16.69
C ASP A 577 -27.45 -31.33 -17.42
N TYR A 578 -27.45 -31.46 -18.75
CA TYR A 578 -26.58 -30.70 -19.67
C TYR A 578 -27.30 -29.48 -20.26
N HIS A 579 -28.01 -28.75 -19.42
CA HIS A 579 -28.74 -27.59 -19.89
C HIS A 579 -27.82 -26.50 -20.44
N CYS A 580 -28.18 -25.99 -21.63
CA CYS A 580 -27.54 -24.87 -22.28
C CYS A 580 -28.61 -23.86 -22.71
N PRO A 581 -28.67 -22.66 -22.08
CA PRO A 581 -29.72 -21.70 -22.38
C PRO A 581 -29.62 -21.17 -23.81
N GLN A 582 -30.77 -20.81 -24.39
CA GLN A 582 -30.85 -20.32 -25.76
C GLN A 582 -30.78 -18.79 -25.82
N PRO A 583 -30.20 -18.20 -26.87
CA PRO A 583 -29.53 -18.84 -28.01
C PRO A 583 -28.07 -19.23 -27.70
N SER A 584 -27.75 -20.52 -27.83
CA SER A 584 -26.43 -21.05 -27.48
C SER A 584 -25.30 -20.53 -28.37
N GLU A 585 -25.60 -20.12 -29.61
CA GLU A 585 -24.60 -19.51 -30.50
C GLU A 585 -24.16 -18.13 -30.04
N VAL A 586 -25.00 -17.43 -29.28
CA VAL A 586 -24.73 -16.11 -28.76
C VAL A 586 -24.00 -16.19 -27.39
N PHE A 587 -24.32 -17.23 -26.61
CA PHE A 587 -23.75 -17.44 -25.27
C PHE A 587 -23.14 -18.84 -25.15
N PRO A 588 -22.11 -19.20 -25.99
CA PRO A 588 -21.56 -20.54 -26.00
C PRO A 588 -20.74 -20.88 -24.75
N ALA A 589 -20.12 -19.88 -24.08
CA ALA A 589 -19.33 -20.08 -22.87
C ALA A 589 -20.19 -20.12 -21.62
N HIS A 590 -19.70 -20.80 -20.58
CA HIS A 590 -20.27 -20.63 -19.25
C HIS A 590 -19.18 -20.43 -18.18
N ALA A 591 -19.56 -19.81 -17.05
CA ALA A 591 -18.66 -19.50 -15.97
C ALA A 591 -19.27 -19.76 -14.59
N HIS A 592 -18.39 -19.94 -13.61
CA HIS A 592 -18.71 -20.25 -12.23
C HIS A 592 -17.79 -19.47 -11.28
N ILE A 593 -18.33 -18.84 -10.25
CA ILE A 593 -17.54 -18.12 -9.24
C ILE A 593 -18.10 -18.36 -7.85
N ASP A 594 -17.23 -18.74 -6.94
CA ASP A 594 -17.52 -18.86 -5.52
C ASP A 594 -16.42 -18.26 -4.67
N LEU A 595 -16.83 -17.60 -3.58
CA LEU A 595 -15.95 -16.97 -2.60
C LEU A 595 -16.37 -17.36 -1.20
N LEU A 596 -15.43 -17.78 -0.37
CA LEU A 596 -15.65 -18.01 1.06
C LEU A 596 -16.09 -16.71 1.77
N PRO A 597 -16.82 -16.80 2.88
CA PRO A 597 -17.28 -15.62 3.63
C PRO A 597 -16.17 -14.61 3.94
N ARG A 598 -14.94 -15.07 4.25
CA ARG A 598 -13.79 -14.20 4.52
C ARG A 598 -13.30 -13.40 3.31
N ALA A 599 -13.63 -13.83 2.09
CA ALA A 599 -13.31 -13.13 0.84
C ALA A 599 -14.52 -12.35 0.27
N GLN A 600 -15.72 -12.54 0.83
CA GLN A 600 -16.93 -11.85 0.38
C GLN A 600 -17.00 -10.42 0.92
N GLY A 601 -17.63 -9.51 0.16
CA GLY A 601 -17.79 -8.11 0.57
C GLY A 601 -16.51 -7.27 0.47
N LEU A 602 -15.37 -7.88 0.15
CA LEU A 602 -14.06 -7.23 0.04
C LEU A 602 -13.75 -6.70 -1.37
N GLY A 603 -14.69 -6.82 -2.31
CA GLY A 603 -14.55 -6.29 -3.67
C GLY A 603 -13.92 -7.24 -4.68
N PHE A 604 -13.60 -8.50 -4.36
CA PHE A 604 -12.92 -9.45 -5.26
C PHE A 604 -13.80 -9.99 -6.39
N GLY A 605 -15.08 -10.21 -6.15
CA GLY A 605 -15.94 -10.89 -7.11
C GLY A 605 -16.01 -10.20 -8.47
N LYS A 606 -16.16 -8.86 -8.51
CA LYS A 606 -16.23 -8.12 -9.78
C LYS A 606 -14.94 -8.20 -10.60
N PRO A 607 -13.73 -7.97 -10.04
CA PRO A 607 -12.48 -8.17 -10.78
C PRO A 607 -12.28 -9.60 -11.29
N MET A 608 -12.61 -10.62 -10.49
CA MET A 608 -12.50 -12.02 -10.91
C MET A 608 -13.41 -12.32 -12.12
N MET A 609 -14.68 -11.89 -12.06
CA MET A 609 -15.61 -12.05 -13.18
C MET A 609 -15.16 -11.26 -14.42
N ARG A 610 -14.67 -10.03 -14.24
CA ARG A 610 -14.12 -9.24 -15.35
C ARG A 610 -12.89 -9.89 -15.97
N HIS A 611 -12.04 -10.50 -15.17
CA HIS A 611 -10.86 -11.23 -15.64
C HIS A 611 -11.26 -12.39 -16.55
N ILE A 612 -12.14 -13.27 -16.09
CA ILE A 612 -12.58 -14.42 -16.91
C ILE A 612 -13.36 -14.00 -18.16
N VAL A 613 -14.16 -12.92 -18.06
CA VAL A 613 -14.85 -12.34 -19.22
C VAL A 613 -13.85 -11.81 -20.24
N ALA A 614 -12.76 -11.18 -19.83
CA ALA A 614 -11.70 -10.70 -20.72
C ALA A 614 -10.95 -11.85 -21.38
N GLU A 615 -10.65 -12.94 -20.65
CA GLU A 615 -10.02 -14.13 -21.22
C GLU A 615 -10.92 -14.79 -22.29
N LEU A 616 -12.22 -14.94 -22.01
CA LEU A 616 -13.18 -15.46 -22.98
C LEU A 616 -13.32 -14.56 -24.22
N ALA A 617 -13.34 -13.24 -24.04
CA ALA A 617 -13.36 -12.27 -25.14
C ALA A 617 -12.09 -12.35 -25.99
N ALA A 618 -10.91 -12.55 -25.38
CA ALA A 618 -9.64 -12.74 -26.07
C ALA A 618 -9.61 -14.01 -26.92
N LEU A 619 -10.37 -15.04 -26.54
CA LEU A 619 -10.60 -16.25 -27.32
C LEU A 619 -11.64 -16.08 -28.45
N GLY A 620 -12.22 -14.89 -28.60
CA GLY A 620 -13.22 -14.59 -29.61
C GLY A 620 -14.62 -15.13 -29.30
N VAL A 621 -14.89 -15.45 -28.02
CA VAL A 621 -16.20 -15.96 -27.58
C VAL A 621 -17.23 -14.82 -27.61
N PRO A 622 -18.42 -15.00 -28.26
CA PRO A 622 -19.39 -13.91 -28.40
C PRO A 622 -20.21 -13.62 -27.15
N GLY A 623 -20.30 -14.56 -26.21
CA GLY A 623 -21.05 -14.38 -24.99
C GLY A 623 -20.85 -15.51 -23.99
N VAL A 624 -21.09 -15.19 -22.73
CA VAL A 624 -21.00 -16.12 -21.60
C VAL A 624 -22.32 -16.15 -20.85
N HIS A 625 -22.73 -17.35 -20.39
CA HIS A 625 -23.87 -17.53 -19.50
C HIS A 625 -23.48 -18.17 -18.17
N LEU A 626 -24.38 -18.15 -17.21
CA LEU A 626 -24.27 -18.85 -15.95
C LEU A 626 -25.66 -19.10 -15.35
N GLY A 627 -25.78 -20.16 -14.54
CA GLY A 627 -27.01 -20.50 -13.83
C GLY A 627 -26.91 -20.05 -12.37
N VAL A 628 -27.97 -19.43 -11.87
CA VAL A 628 -28.06 -18.97 -10.48
C VAL A 628 -29.37 -19.47 -9.85
N SER A 629 -29.29 -20.02 -8.65
CA SER A 629 -30.50 -20.34 -7.89
C SER A 629 -31.34 -19.09 -7.64
N GLY A 630 -32.66 -19.15 -7.94
CA GLY A 630 -33.58 -18.07 -7.65
C GLY A 630 -33.67 -17.67 -6.17
N ARG A 631 -33.17 -18.52 -5.27
CA ARG A 631 -33.04 -18.21 -3.82
C ARG A 631 -31.82 -17.32 -3.52
N ASN A 632 -30.80 -17.30 -4.38
CA ASN A 632 -29.59 -16.51 -4.17
C ASN A 632 -29.74 -15.09 -4.71
N GLN A 633 -30.56 -14.28 -4.02
CA GLN A 633 -30.84 -12.89 -4.41
C GLN A 633 -29.58 -12.01 -4.46
N ARG A 634 -28.57 -12.33 -3.62
CA ARG A 634 -27.29 -11.63 -3.59
C ARG A 634 -26.50 -11.85 -4.89
N ALA A 635 -26.43 -13.08 -5.35
CA ALA A 635 -25.76 -13.40 -6.61
C ALA A 635 -26.49 -12.78 -7.82
N LEU A 636 -27.82 -12.80 -7.83
CA LEU A 636 -28.61 -12.14 -8.87
C LEU A 636 -28.32 -10.64 -8.97
N ALA A 637 -28.31 -9.94 -7.83
CA ALA A 637 -27.95 -8.52 -7.79
C ALA A 637 -26.50 -8.26 -8.22
N PHE A 638 -25.57 -9.14 -7.82
CA PHE A 638 -24.16 -9.05 -8.23
C PHE A 638 -23.97 -9.15 -9.72
N TYR A 639 -24.61 -10.13 -10.39
CA TYR A 639 -24.50 -10.32 -11.84
C TYR A 639 -25.24 -9.23 -12.62
N ALA A 640 -26.38 -8.76 -12.13
CA ALA A 640 -27.06 -7.60 -12.73
C ALA A 640 -26.15 -6.35 -12.72
N GLY A 641 -25.39 -6.13 -11.63
CA GLY A 641 -24.40 -5.07 -11.52
C GLY A 641 -23.15 -5.23 -12.39
N LEU A 642 -23.01 -6.37 -13.08
CA LEU A 642 -21.99 -6.65 -14.12
C LEU A 642 -22.53 -6.60 -15.54
N GLY A 643 -23.84 -6.31 -15.71
CA GLY A 643 -24.49 -6.23 -17.00
C GLY A 643 -25.06 -7.56 -17.52
N PHE A 644 -25.09 -8.60 -16.69
CA PHE A 644 -25.79 -9.84 -17.05
C PHE A 644 -27.31 -9.61 -17.04
N HIS A 645 -28.00 -10.23 -17.97
CA HIS A 645 -29.45 -10.18 -18.08
C HIS A 645 -30.04 -11.59 -18.14
N GLU A 646 -31.28 -11.75 -17.69
CA GLU A 646 -31.99 -13.05 -17.71
C GLU A 646 -32.21 -13.53 -19.15
N LEU A 647 -31.82 -14.78 -19.42
CA LEU A 647 -32.04 -15.48 -20.68
C LEU A 647 -33.22 -16.41 -20.55
N GLU A 648 -33.24 -17.20 -19.49
CA GLU A 648 -34.18 -18.30 -19.30
C GLU A 648 -34.32 -18.64 -17.82
N ARG A 649 -35.45 -19.23 -17.46
CA ARG A 649 -35.74 -19.71 -16.11
C ARG A 649 -36.28 -21.15 -16.19
N THR A 650 -35.70 -22.05 -15.42
CA THR A 650 -36.10 -23.47 -15.36
C THR A 650 -36.42 -23.90 -13.93
N GLY A 651 -37.07 -25.04 -13.74
CA GLY A 651 -37.43 -25.55 -12.40
C GLY A 651 -38.87 -25.22 -11.98
N THR A 652 -39.17 -25.51 -10.73
CA THR A 652 -40.49 -25.25 -10.13
C THR A 652 -40.51 -23.98 -9.30
N PRO A 653 -41.69 -23.30 -9.11
CA PRO A 653 -41.75 -22.13 -8.25
C PRO A 653 -41.14 -22.35 -6.86
N GLY A 654 -40.14 -21.54 -6.51
CA GLY A 654 -39.39 -21.63 -5.26
C GLY A 654 -38.15 -22.51 -5.32
N ASP A 655 -37.87 -23.18 -6.43
CA ASP A 655 -36.66 -23.97 -6.69
C ASP A 655 -36.17 -23.78 -8.14
N GLU A 656 -36.16 -22.53 -8.57
CA GLU A 656 -35.84 -22.14 -9.94
C GLU A 656 -34.34 -21.96 -10.11
N VAL A 657 -33.83 -22.30 -11.30
CA VAL A 657 -32.54 -21.84 -11.79
C VAL A 657 -32.76 -20.75 -12.82
N ILE A 658 -32.15 -19.59 -12.61
CA ILE A 658 -32.21 -18.44 -13.50
C ILE A 658 -30.90 -18.39 -14.28
N TYR A 659 -31.00 -18.55 -15.58
CA TYR A 659 -29.85 -18.44 -16.50
C TYR A 659 -29.67 -16.99 -16.92
N LEU A 660 -28.47 -16.46 -16.69
CA LEU A 660 -28.10 -15.08 -17.00
C LEU A 660 -27.04 -15.09 -18.10
N GLY A 661 -27.09 -14.14 -19.02
CA GLY A 661 -26.14 -14.00 -20.12
C GLY A 661 -25.51 -12.62 -20.20
N LEU A 662 -24.25 -12.58 -20.66
CA LEU A 662 -23.51 -11.36 -20.96
C LEU A 662 -22.90 -11.50 -22.37
N ARG A 663 -23.23 -10.54 -23.27
CA ARG A 663 -22.57 -10.46 -24.59
C ARG A 663 -21.15 -9.92 -24.42
N LEU A 664 -20.19 -10.58 -25.06
CA LEU A 664 -18.81 -10.17 -25.11
C LEU A 664 -18.61 -9.44 -26.46
N SER A 665 -18.34 -8.14 -26.43
CA SER A 665 -18.02 -7.41 -27.66
C SER A 665 -16.54 -7.63 -28.00
N SER A 666 -16.24 -7.86 -29.29
CA SER A 666 -14.87 -7.89 -29.79
C SER A 666 -14.12 -6.55 -29.67
N THR A 667 -14.82 -5.53 -29.21
CA THR A 667 -14.33 -4.16 -28.94
C THR A 667 -14.38 -3.80 -27.46
N MET A 668 -14.48 -4.75 -26.54
CA MET A 668 -14.04 -4.43 -25.18
C MET A 668 -12.55 -4.19 -25.28
N GLU A 669 -12.15 -2.93 -25.45
CA GLU A 669 -10.85 -2.46 -25.07
C GLU A 669 -10.58 -3.08 -23.71
N ARG A 670 -9.45 -3.78 -23.58
CA ARG A 670 -9.04 -4.37 -22.30
C ARG A 670 -9.17 -3.28 -21.24
N PRO A 671 -9.90 -3.51 -20.15
CA PRO A 671 -10.15 -2.48 -19.15
C PRO A 671 -8.85 -1.94 -18.56
#